data_787e21f3e08a2484a4e88240c39e817f
#
_entry.id   787e21f3e08a2484a4e88240c39e817f
#
_cell.length_a   1.000
_cell.length_b   1.000
_cell.length_c   1.000
_cell.angle_alpha   90.00
_cell.angle_beta   90.00
_cell.angle_gamma   90.00
#
_symmetry.space_group_name_H-M   'P 1'
#
loop_
_entity.id
_entity.type
_entity.pdbx_description
1 polymer ?
#
loop_
_entity_poly.entity_id
_entity_poly.type
_entity_poly.pdbx_seq_one_letter_code
_entity_poly.pdbx_strand_id
1 'polypeptide(L)'
;PLIPPEPYFVHGRYGSHPALSMVDPGWVKQRDWTREDALINLQIFDAAELHDVIQSGRPAYLSGAEDCLLAYTPSGSAQEALLLTATAPKPGGSVAQKRMASGFFKPALWVARLAEAADLRVVQGNPLWGPRSPIYKDWTPSFDYALRLGAPDYATYGALFSTADEAARDLHARVHGRNLPEQAYFGFILKHKETAHYVATEVVGVNQQAKLFNLNSVFAPTPASDYRFPDGFVLCGLFRSQQWQPSGLSPSSAWLTRYFVMPMVLYEAIYESKRRGAKYNSGRNLPVYFSTQEGALLRFVPLPFNVGSGGPVESAFEAASTALASGQKTTQTFVREWANGGELNVVRTSQCWDKHGRVPRTWSGYENLTRRRVGPAFASPDDAARYAAAIVGESRRRTYGGVLLRLPDGLFVATDPLVVPPQGFALNWIYPESAITQGLYPPGSTIVARYRSVLRQETQILLSATQKAVYQSMLPTSVLSDLLRRKVHIKREYLFGPEGVILSYQLTGSPEEEALKPTLAALNLVREDVADNQIERQLRSGALAPVDFVTQVAKAGDLQVVNGNHLWGYPRRLSAPFVPNVVSQAALAIKQVFADAPCSPIFTQAYDAVRYAQRLSSPQAQLRFGYVLKDARKQAYMTTLPLVRGDYTRFEQVFVDGLLPQGYTLEGLYLCASTLAIAPTNDAMALSFFSPQALANGVNFVSSLAGNGALPLYLLCADGALLRYSFTKNGRQSLNALNAEARTLEPKLLAGTATVADYVRGLATQGELYVRVRSAVWGKEQAVTAQWQPNAAPWPAQDNPHFLSFCGPLFNHADDAARWAEKQLGSFKGREYLGAVLAPPKGRGFVALEPVEDHRAWLADTISQLFWFGHLGFDITPDHPLFFYTIKALQAFYKVIPLRLNLPSLDQRLLDNFVDKDDLRLYLNIIGSNRPVADSVYLSCRGGALLKYVPGFTEDETRLLSVDASPLPSVLVSGLREAGMLAVLETDAFWTRPGALGAEWQVKDVLAEPDPQAVLYGRDKDEL
;
A
#
# COMPACT_ATOMS: atom_id res chain seq x y z
N PRO A 1 -18.66 -6.29 -21.84
CA PRO A 1 -18.62 -6.93 -23.15
C PRO A 1 -19.80 -6.43 -23.98
N LEU A 2 -19.50 -5.79 -25.10
CA LEU A 2 -20.50 -5.46 -26.11
C LEU A 2 -21.05 -6.77 -26.61
N ILE A 3 -22.33 -7.03 -26.38
CA ILE A 3 -23.03 -8.12 -27.02
C ILE A 3 -23.20 -7.71 -28.49
N PRO A 4 -22.55 -8.38 -29.41
CA PRO A 4 -22.63 -8.05 -30.81
C PRO A 4 -24.06 -8.24 -31.33
N PRO A 5 -24.52 -7.53 -32.34
CA PRO A 5 -25.85 -7.73 -32.91
C PRO A 5 -26.00 -9.10 -33.59
N GLU A 6 -27.09 -9.78 -33.35
CA GLU A 6 -27.40 -11.06 -33.98
C GLU A 6 -27.56 -10.90 -35.52
N PRO A 7 -27.32 -11.99 -36.29
CA PRO A 7 -26.96 -13.33 -35.86
C PRO A 7 -25.47 -13.61 -35.83
N TYR A 8 -25.01 -14.26 -34.73
CA TYR A 8 -23.66 -14.81 -34.65
C TYR A 8 -23.60 -16.22 -35.21
N PHE A 9 -22.55 -16.49 -35.94
CA PHE A 9 -22.18 -17.83 -36.34
C PHE A 9 -21.04 -18.35 -35.51
N VAL A 10 -21.14 -19.56 -34.99
CA VAL A 10 -20.05 -20.23 -34.35
C VAL A 10 -18.97 -20.51 -35.37
N HIS A 11 -17.86 -19.74 -35.33
CA HIS A 11 -16.73 -19.91 -36.22
C HIS A 11 -15.90 -21.14 -35.89
N GLY A 12 -15.68 -21.43 -34.61
CA GLY A 12 -14.82 -22.51 -34.16
C GLY A 12 -15.11 -22.93 -32.72
N ARG A 13 -14.36 -23.93 -32.26
CA ARG A 13 -14.37 -24.43 -30.88
C ARG A 13 -13.13 -23.94 -30.17
N TYR A 14 -13.21 -23.80 -28.84
CA TYR A 14 -12.08 -23.48 -27.98
C TYR A 14 -11.98 -24.49 -26.84
N GLY A 15 -10.80 -25.03 -26.62
CA GLY A 15 -10.49 -25.92 -25.50
C GLY A 15 -9.19 -25.51 -24.80
N SER A 16 -8.97 -26.05 -23.61
CA SER A 16 -7.74 -25.83 -22.85
C SER A 16 -7.29 -27.15 -22.20
N HIS A 17 -5.98 -27.37 -22.20
CA HIS A 17 -5.35 -28.48 -21.52
C HIS A 17 -4.76 -28.08 -20.17
N PRO A 18 -4.57 -29.05 -19.23
CA PRO A 18 -4.06 -28.78 -17.89
C PRO A 18 -2.60 -28.34 -17.89
N ALA A 19 -2.18 -27.75 -16.78
CA ALA A 19 -0.82 -27.20 -16.60
C ALA A 19 0.27 -28.29 -16.59
N LEU A 20 1.49 -27.86 -16.92
CA LEU A 20 2.69 -28.71 -16.98
C LEU A 20 3.06 -29.44 -15.68
N SER A 21 2.52 -29.02 -14.53
CA SER A 21 2.70 -29.70 -13.24
C SER A 21 2.13 -31.13 -13.18
N MET A 22 1.39 -31.55 -14.18
CA MET A 22 0.72 -32.84 -14.23
C MET A 22 1.46 -33.92 -15.03
N VAL A 23 2.75 -33.71 -15.37
CA VAL A 23 3.58 -34.78 -15.98
C VAL A 23 3.88 -35.83 -14.91
N ASP A 24 3.23 -36.99 -15.01
CA ASP A 24 3.50 -38.13 -14.16
C ASP A 24 4.76 -38.87 -14.65
N PRO A 25 5.84 -38.92 -13.84
CA PRO A 25 7.06 -39.64 -14.22
C PRO A 25 6.84 -41.13 -14.48
N GLY A 26 5.90 -41.76 -13.76
CA GLY A 26 5.52 -43.15 -13.98
C GLY A 26 4.86 -43.38 -15.33
N TRP A 27 4.02 -42.45 -15.75
CA TRP A 27 3.35 -42.45 -17.03
C TRP A 27 4.32 -42.30 -18.22
N VAL A 28 5.34 -41.42 -18.07
CA VAL A 28 6.41 -41.25 -19.04
C VAL A 28 7.25 -42.51 -19.21
N LYS A 29 7.66 -43.11 -18.10
CA LYS A 29 8.45 -44.37 -18.08
C LYS A 29 7.68 -45.55 -18.67
N GLN A 30 6.41 -45.70 -18.38
CA GLN A 30 5.57 -46.79 -18.90
C GLN A 30 5.43 -46.76 -20.41
N ARG A 31 5.51 -45.55 -21.04
CA ARG A 31 5.34 -45.36 -22.49
C ARG A 31 6.65 -45.26 -23.25
N ASP A 32 7.77 -45.37 -22.57
CA ASP A 32 9.12 -45.08 -23.16
C ASP A 32 9.16 -43.71 -23.87
N TRP A 33 8.53 -42.74 -23.24
CA TRP A 33 8.55 -41.37 -23.69
C TRP A 33 9.67 -40.59 -23.05
N THR A 34 10.15 -39.57 -23.78
CA THR A 34 10.97 -38.53 -23.17
C THR A 34 10.09 -37.53 -22.44
N ARG A 35 10.72 -36.64 -21.68
CA ARG A 35 10.00 -35.53 -21.06
C ARG A 35 9.38 -34.61 -22.15
N GLU A 36 10.06 -34.41 -23.24
CA GLU A 36 9.60 -33.68 -24.42
C GLU A 36 8.34 -34.32 -25.02
N ASP A 37 8.33 -35.62 -25.19
CA ASP A 37 7.15 -36.36 -25.66
C ASP A 37 5.94 -36.10 -24.77
N ALA A 38 6.13 -36.12 -23.46
CA ALA A 38 5.07 -35.83 -22.49
C ALA A 38 4.57 -34.38 -22.59
N LEU A 39 5.48 -33.41 -22.77
CA LEU A 39 5.11 -32.00 -22.95
C LEU A 39 4.33 -31.77 -24.25
N ILE A 40 4.72 -32.42 -25.35
CA ILE A 40 3.97 -32.34 -26.61
C ILE A 40 2.58 -32.91 -26.41
N ASN A 41 2.45 -34.08 -25.78
CA ASN A 41 1.16 -34.72 -25.55
C ASN A 41 0.20 -33.88 -24.70
N LEU A 42 0.71 -33.11 -23.75
CA LEU A 42 -0.09 -32.22 -22.91
C LEU A 42 -0.53 -30.93 -23.63
N GLN A 43 0.06 -30.60 -24.78
CA GLN A 43 -0.17 -29.34 -25.46
C GLN A 43 -0.75 -29.50 -26.87
N ILE A 44 -1.06 -30.72 -27.33
CA ILE A 44 -1.65 -31.03 -28.64
C ILE A 44 -3.05 -31.59 -28.48
N PHE A 45 -3.91 -31.42 -29.47
CA PHE A 45 -5.24 -32.05 -29.53
C PHE A 45 -5.17 -33.56 -29.28
N ASP A 46 -5.91 -34.03 -28.33
CA ASP A 46 -6.04 -35.47 -28.10
C ASP A 46 -6.92 -36.13 -29.17
N ALA A 47 -6.93 -37.46 -29.17
CA ALA A 47 -7.67 -38.18 -30.20
C ALA A 47 -9.20 -38.01 -30.14
N ALA A 48 -9.77 -37.78 -28.96
CA ALA A 48 -11.20 -37.57 -28.80
C ALA A 48 -11.59 -36.14 -29.23
N GLU A 49 -10.81 -35.14 -28.81
CA GLU A 49 -11.00 -33.76 -29.24
C GLU A 49 -10.88 -33.63 -30.76
N LEU A 50 -9.83 -34.24 -31.34
CA LEU A 50 -9.63 -34.23 -32.77
C LEU A 50 -10.77 -34.88 -33.54
N HIS A 51 -11.28 -35.99 -33.05
CA HIS A 51 -12.46 -36.67 -33.65
C HIS A 51 -13.64 -35.71 -33.77
N ASP A 52 -13.95 -35.03 -32.67
CA ASP A 52 -15.05 -34.07 -32.62
C ASP A 52 -14.84 -32.88 -33.53
N VAL A 53 -13.60 -32.41 -33.61
CA VAL A 53 -13.22 -31.28 -34.48
C VAL A 53 -13.42 -31.65 -35.96
N ILE A 54 -12.87 -32.77 -36.38
CA ILE A 54 -12.98 -33.24 -37.77
C ILE A 54 -14.46 -33.47 -38.11
N GLN A 55 -15.19 -34.13 -37.22
CA GLN A 55 -16.62 -34.41 -37.42
C GLN A 55 -17.44 -33.11 -37.53
N SER A 56 -17.09 -32.08 -36.80
CA SER A 56 -17.78 -30.80 -36.84
C SER A 56 -17.50 -29.98 -38.10
N GLY A 57 -16.41 -30.27 -38.82
CA GLY A 57 -15.91 -29.48 -39.95
C GLY A 57 -15.56 -28.04 -39.66
N ARG A 58 -15.40 -27.66 -38.38
CA ARG A 58 -15.11 -26.29 -37.95
C ARG A 58 -13.72 -26.18 -37.32
N PRO A 59 -13.05 -25.01 -37.43
CA PRO A 59 -11.78 -24.78 -36.78
C PRO A 59 -11.90 -24.99 -35.26
N ALA A 60 -10.83 -25.52 -34.67
CA ALA A 60 -10.68 -25.63 -33.24
C ALA A 60 -9.41 -24.93 -32.74
N TYR A 61 -9.50 -24.30 -31.59
CA TYR A 61 -8.41 -23.64 -30.91
C TYR A 61 -8.15 -24.34 -29.57
N LEU A 62 -6.88 -24.62 -29.31
CA LEU A 62 -6.46 -25.29 -28.07
C LEU A 62 -5.42 -24.43 -27.38
N SER A 63 -5.74 -23.97 -26.17
CA SER A 63 -4.74 -23.35 -25.30
C SER A 63 -4.04 -24.41 -24.45
N GLY A 64 -2.74 -24.36 -24.46
CA GLY A 64 -1.88 -25.23 -23.67
C GLY A 64 -1.12 -24.44 -22.59
N ALA A 65 -0.29 -25.18 -21.86
CA ALA A 65 0.60 -24.58 -20.87
C ALA A 65 1.61 -23.61 -21.51
N GLU A 66 2.17 -22.73 -20.70
CA GLU A 66 3.12 -21.70 -21.13
C GLU A 66 2.56 -20.78 -22.24
N ASP A 67 1.27 -20.43 -22.09
CA ASP A 67 0.55 -19.48 -22.97
C ASP A 67 0.53 -19.85 -24.46
N CYS A 68 0.70 -21.12 -24.82
CA CYS A 68 0.56 -21.52 -26.21
C CYS A 68 -0.90 -21.58 -26.66
N LEU A 69 -1.13 -21.26 -27.92
CA LEU A 69 -2.42 -21.44 -28.60
C LEU A 69 -2.19 -22.07 -29.95
N LEU A 70 -2.79 -23.25 -30.13
CA LEU A 70 -2.78 -23.96 -31.41
C LEU A 70 -4.15 -23.84 -32.09
N ALA A 71 -4.15 -23.89 -33.43
CA ALA A 71 -5.38 -23.97 -34.21
C ALA A 71 -5.30 -25.16 -35.17
N TYR A 72 -6.38 -25.87 -35.30
CA TYR A 72 -6.58 -26.93 -36.30
C TYR A 72 -7.81 -26.59 -37.14
N THR A 73 -7.63 -26.48 -38.45
CA THR A 73 -8.73 -26.22 -39.39
C THR A 73 -8.91 -27.45 -40.28
N PRO A 74 -10.08 -28.16 -40.19
CA PRO A 74 -10.38 -29.33 -41.00
C PRO A 74 -10.24 -29.03 -42.46
N SER A 75 -9.65 -29.96 -43.23
CA SER A 75 -9.38 -29.85 -44.65
C SER A 75 -10.31 -30.68 -45.56
N GLY A 76 -10.93 -31.72 -45.00
CA GLY A 76 -11.66 -32.71 -45.76
C GLY A 76 -10.76 -33.64 -46.59
N SER A 77 -9.46 -33.70 -46.29
CA SER A 77 -8.49 -34.53 -47.02
C SER A 77 -8.66 -36.01 -46.81
N ALA A 78 -8.10 -36.85 -47.67
CA ALA A 78 -8.07 -38.30 -47.48
C ALA A 78 -7.32 -38.71 -46.21
N GLN A 79 -6.25 -37.99 -45.84
CA GLN A 79 -5.51 -38.20 -44.61
C GLN A 79 -6.35 -37.89 -43.38
N GLU A 80 -7.11 -36.82 -43.41
CA GLU A 80 -8.05 -36.46 -42.36
C GLU A 80 -9.18 -37.53 -42.18
N ALA A 81 -9.68 -38.11 -43.27
CA ALA A 81 -10.63 -39.24 -43.20
C ALA A 81 -10.03 -40.48 -42.54
N LEU A 82 -8.75 -40.75 -42.73
CA LEU A 82 -8.05 -41.81 -42.01
C LEU A 82 -7.90 -41.52 -40.53
N LEU A 83 -7.62 -40.26 -40.17
CA LEU A 83 -7.56 -39.80 -38.77
C LEU A 83 -8.96 -39.91 -38.10
N LEU A 84 -10.01 -39.52 -38.78
CA LEU A 84 -11.39 -39.66 -38.29
C LEU A 84 -11.74 -41.11 -37.96
N THR A 85 -11.31 -42.06 -38.81
CA THR A 85 -11.45 -43.48 -38.59
C THR A 85 -10.62 -43.97 -37.38
N ALA A 86 -9.39 -43.54 -37.27
CA ALA A 86 -8.46 -43.92 -36.20
C ALA A 86 -8.85 -43.37 -34.83
N THR A 87 -9.49 -42.20 -34.80
CA THR A 87 -9.96 -41.53 -33.58
C THR A 87 -11.37 -41.86 -33.17
N ALA A 88 -12.11 -42.62 -33.99
CA ALA A 88 -13.49 -43.00 -33.75
C ALA A 88 -13.63 -43.65 -32.34
N PRO A 89 -14.60 -43.18 -31.53
CA PRO A 89 -14.84 -43.74 -30.20
C PRO A 89 -15.14 -45.27 -30.24
N LYS A 90 -14.46 -46.04 -29.38
CA LYS A 90 -14.65 -47.46 -29.20
C LYS A 90 -14.63 -47.83 -27.73
N PRO A 91 -15.25 -48.91 -27.31
CA PRO A 91 -15.10 -49.41 -25.93
C PRO A 91 -13.61 -49.63 -25.60
N GLY A 92 -13.14 -49.01 -24.51
CA GLY A 92 -11.73 -49.08 -24.12
C GLY A 92 -10.80 -48.11 -24.87
N GLY A 93 -11.36 -47.14 -25.60
CA GLY A 93 -10.60 -46.07 -26.30
C GLY A 93 -10.44 -46.32 -27.83
N SER A 94 -10.22 -45.25 -28.59
CA SER A 94 -9.97 -45.31 -30.03
C SER A 94 -8.66 -46.02 -30.36
N VAL A 95 -8.47 -46.38 -31.63
CA VAL A 95 -7.22 -47.01 -32.10
C VAL A 95 -6.01 -46.06 -31.86
N ALA A 96 -6.21 -44.76 -32.10
CA ALA A 96 -5.16 -43.76 -31.86
C ALA A 96 -4.80 -43.67 -30.35
N GLN A 97 -5.77 -43.61 -29.46
CA GLN A 97 -5.55 -43.57 -28.00
C GLN A 97 -4.80 -44.83 -27.51
N LYS A 98 -5.16 -46.02 -27.99
CA LYS A 98 -4.47 -47.26 -27.61
C LYS A 98 -3.02 -47.31 -28.09
N ARG A 99 -2.74 -46.82 -29.28
CA ARG A 99 -1.34 -46.73 -29.81
C ARG A 99 -0.53 -45.71 -29.05
N MET A 100 -1.11 -44.57 -28.64
CA MET A 100 -0.39 -43.61 -27.81
C MET A 100 -0.18 -44.15 -26.38
N ALA A 101 -1.18 -44.77 -25.81
CA ALA A 101 -1.08 -45.37 -24.50
C ALA A 101 -0.06 -46.50 -24.38
N SER A 102 0.17 -47.27 -25.46
CA SER A 102 1.20 -48.30 -25.52
C SER A 102 2.60 -47.76 -25.81
N GLY A 103 2.77 -46.45 -26.05
CA GLY A 103 4.06 -45.86 -26.47
C GLY A 103 4.46 -46.15 -27.94
N PHE A 104 3.68 -46.95 -28.63
CA PHE A 104 3.95 -47.27 -30.04
C PHE A 104 3.85 -46.05 -30.95
N PHE A 105 3.02 -45.08 -30.58
CA PHE A 105 2.83 -43.85 -31.31
C PHE A 105 3.38 -42.65 -30.48
N LYS A 106 4.44 -42.07 -30.93
CA LYS A 106 5.09 -40.94 -30.25
C LYS A 106 4.28 -39.66 -30.48
N PRO A 107 4.21 -38.74 -29.50
CA PRO A 107 3.49 -37.46 -29.63
C PRO A 107 3.97 -36.61 -30.80
N ALA A 108 5.24 -36.55 -31.11
CA ALA A 108 5.76 -35.84 -32.27
C ALA A 108 5.24 -36.43 -33.62
N LEU A 109 5.10 -37.74 -33.73
CA LEU A 109 4.47 -38.36 -34.88
C LEU A 109 2.97 -38.05 -34.97
N TRP A 110 2.30 -37.94 -33.85
CA TRP A 110 0.92 -37.49 -33.81
C TRP A 110 0.77 -36.07 -34.34
N VAL A 111 1.62 -35.14 -33.92
CA VAL A 111 1.69 -33.76 -34.49
C VAL A 111 1.88 -33.82 -36.02
N ALA A 112 2.83 -34.61 -36.49
CA ALA A 112 3.09 -34.75 -37.93
C ALA A 112 1.83 -35.25 -38.68
N ARG A 113 1.06 -36.19 -38.10
CA ARG A 113 -0.17 -36.69 -38.71
C ARG A 113 -1.29 -35.67 -38.75
N LEU A 114 -1.41 -34.84 -37.74
CA LEU A 114 -2.34 -33.75 -37.74
C LEU A 114 -1.97 -32.71 -38.81
N ALA A 115 -0.72 -32.38 -38.87
CA ALA A 115 -0.19 -31.40 -39.85
C ALA A 115 -0.28 -31.91 -41.32
N GLU A 116 -0.15 -33.22 -41.57
CA GLU A 116 -0.33 -33.84 -42.88
C GLU A 116 -1.81 -33.85 -43.28
N ALA A 117 -2.70 -33.98 -42.33
CA ALA A 117 -4.12 -34.14 -42.58
C ALA A 117 -4.84 -32.82 -42.86
N ALA A 118 -4.45 -31.75 -42.19
CA ALA A 118 -5.15 -30.48 -42.25
C ALA A 118 -4.21 -29.29 -41.92
N ASP A 119 -4.79 -28.09 -41.83
CA ASP A 119 -4.06 -26.87 -41.44
C ASP A 119 -3.91 -26.80 -39.92
N LEU A 120 -2.77 -27.25 -39.43
CA LEU A 120 -2.36 -27.12 -38.03
C LEU A 120 -1.40 -25.93 -37.88
N ARG A 121 -1.69 -25.03 -36.94
CA ARG A 121 -0.90 -23.80 -36.77
C ARG A 121 -0.62 -23.50 -35.30
N VAL A 122 0.53 -22.90 -35.08
CA VAL A 122 0.82 -22.16 -33.84
C VAL A 122 0.25 -20.74 -34.01
N VAL A 123 -0.77 -20.42 -33.26
CA VAL A 123 -1.39 -19.08 -33.21
C VAL A 123 -0.61 -18.19 -32.25
N GLN A 124 -0.29 -18.73 -31.09
CA GLN A 124 0.63 -18.11 -30.11
C GLN A 124 1.63 -19.18 -29.67
N GLY A 125 2.91 -18.86 -29.79
CA GLY A 125 3.98 -19.80 -29.53
C GLY A 125 4.49 -19.78 -28.09
N ASN A 126 5.28 -20.80 -27.80
CA ASN A 126 6.06 -20.94 -26.58
C ASN A 126 7.41 -21.63 -26.92
N PRO A 127 8.30 -21.90 -25.95
CA PRO A 127 9.59 -22.54 -26.23
C PRO A 127 9.47 -23.92 -26.91
N LEU A 128 8.38 -24.67 -26.67
CA LEU A 128 8.16 -25.98 -27.30
C LEU A 128 7.74 -25.86 -28.77
N TRP A 129 6.79 -24.98 -29.06
CA TRP A 129 6.18 -24.86 -30.39
C TRP A 129 6.90 -23.85 -31.28
N GLY A 130 7.74 -23.00 -30.73
CA GLY A 130 8.36 -21.91 -31.44
C GLY A 130 7.40 -20.72 -31.66
N PRO A 131 7.74 -19.79 -32.55
CA PRO A 131 6.91 -18.64 -32.85
C PRO A 131 5.66 -19.04 -33.64
N ARG A 132 4.73 -18.10 -33.77
CA ARG A 132 3.56 -18.24 -34.63
C ARG A 132 3.93 -18.66 -36.05
N SER A 133 3.46 -19.82 -36.50
CA SER A 133 3.74 -20.40 -37.80
C SER A 133 2.82 -21.56 -38.11
N PRO A 134 2.65 -21.93 -39.40
CA PRO A 134 2.09 -23.23 -39.75
C PRO A 134 2.98 -24.35 -39.21
N ILE A 135 2.37 -25.47 -38.85
CA ILE A 135 3.08 -26.69 -38.48
C ILE A 135 3.02 -27.62 -39.70
N TYR A 136 4.18 -28.04 -40.17
CA TYR A 136 4.30 -28.97 -41.27
C TYR A 136 4.63 -30.39 -40.78
N LYS A 137 4.48 -31.38 -41.64
CA LYS A 137 4.72 -32.79 -41.31
C LYS A 137 6.11 -33.13 -40.78
N ASP A 138 7.10 -32.30 -41.10
CA ASP A 138 8.48 -32.39 -40.65
C ASP A 138 8.80 -31.53 -39.42
N TRP A 139 7.76 -31.10 -38.72
CA TRP A 139 7.92 -30.31 -37.51
C TRP A 139 8.68 -31.07 -36.44
N THR A 140 9.59 -30.39 -35.82
CA THR A 140 10.35 -30.85 -34.63
C THR A 140 10.21 -29.83 -33.50
N PRO A 141 10.22 -30.27 -32.22
CA PRO A 141 10.21 -29.36 -31.10
C PRO A 141 11.37 -28.39 -31.15
N SER A 142 11.12 -27.11 -30.86
CA SER A 142 12.15 -26.09 -30.85
C SER A 142 12.16 -25.45 -29.49
N PHE A 143 13.22 -25.67 -28.73
CA PHE A 143 13.43 -25.02 -27.43
C PHE A 143 14.18 -23.68 -27.55
N ASP A 144 14.60 -23.31 -28.78
CA ASP A 144 15.23 -22.02 -29.02
C ASP A 144 14.28 -21.04 -29.68
N TYR A 145 13.55 -20.31 -28.80
CA TYR A 145 12.57 -19.33 -29.21
C TYR A 145 13.17 -18.14 -29.98
N ALA A 146 14.47 -17.86 -29.81
CA ALA A 146 15.14 -16.69 -30.38
C ALA A 146 15.49 -16.86 -31.87
N LEU A 147 15.63 -18.08 -32.38
CA LEU A 147 16.13 -18.35 -33.73
C LEU A 147 15.06 -18.40 -34.83
N ARG A 148 13.74 -18.29 -34.48
CA ARG A 148 12.65 -18.42 -35.46
C ARG A 148 11.89 -17.14 -35.69
N LEU A 149 12.53 -15.99 -35.73
CA LEU A 149 11.87 -14.69 -36.00
C LEU A 149 11.67 -14.48 -37.51
N GLY A 150 10.91 -15.31 -38.13
CA GLY A 150 10.34 -15.02 -39.46
C GLY A 150 9.08 -14.16 -39.29
N ALA A 151 8.77 -13.29 -40.26
CA ALA A 151 7.50 -12.61 -40.29
C ALA A 151 6.36 -13.63 -40.23
N PRO A 152 5.39 -13.50 -39.33
CA PRO A 152 4.29 -14.45 -39.26
C PRO A 152 3.43 -14.38 -40.53
N ASP A 153 2.91 -15.50 -40.97
CA ASP A 153 2.01 -15.52 -42.15
C ASP A 153 0.75 -14.67 -41.96
N TYR A 154 0.38 -14.45 -40.72
CA TYR A 154 -0.78 -13.61 -40.34
C TYR A 154 -0.63 -13.04 -38.94
N ALA A 155 -1.23 -11.87 -38.71
CA ALA A 155 -1.24 -11.23 -37.40
C ALA A 155 -2.27 -11.86 -36.46
N THR A 156 -2.00 -11.92 -35.16
CA THR A 156 -3.03 -12.13 -34.13
C THR A 156 -3.66 -10.81 -33.73
N TYR A 157 -4.98 -10.85 -33.49
CA TYR A 157 -5.76 -9.67 -33.16
C TYR A 157 -6.48 -9.84 -31.84
N GLY A 158 -6.75 -8.70 -31.16
CA GLY A 158 -7.60 -8.66 -30.00
C GLY A 158 -9.09 -8.69 -30.33
N ALA A 159 -9.92 -8.38 -29.35
CA ALA A 159 -11.35 -8.23 -29.53
C ALA A 159 -11.69 -7.03 -30.44
N LEU A 160 -12.92 -6.97 -30.94
CA LEU A 160 -13.44 -5.81 -31.61
C LEU A 160 -13.87 -4.76 -30.59
N PHE A 161 -13.48 -3.53 -30.82
CA PHE A 161 -13.81 -2.37 -29.99
C PHE A 161 -14.57 -1.32 -30.80
N SER A 162 -15.28 -0.44 -30.11
CA SER A 162 -16.03 0.66 -30.72
C SER A 162 -15.16 1.90 -31.00
N THR A 163 -14.01 2.01 -30.36
CA THR A 163 -13.09 3.15 -30.51
C THR A 163 -11.63 2.69 -30.60
N ALA A 164 -10.79 3.53 -31.21
CA ALA A 164 -9.35 3.31 -31.24
C ALA A 164 -8.71 3.37 -29.83
N ASP A 165 -9.26 4.20 -28.95
CA ASP A 165 -8.78 4.33 -27.57
C ASP A 165 -9.00 3.03 -26.76
N GLU A 166 -10.14 2.35 -26.97
CA GLU A 166 -10.39 1.04 -26.35
C GLU A 166 -9.43 -0.05 -26.85
N ALA A 167 -9.16 -0.07 -28.16
CA ALA A 167 -8.17 -0.98 -28.73
C ALA A 167 -6.75 -0.69 -28.20
N ALA A 168 -6.41 0.59 -28.02
CA ALA A 168 -5.15 0.98 -27.41
C ALA A 168 -5.04 0.57 -25.93
N ARG A 169 -6.13 0.65 -25.17
CA ARG A 169 -6.19 0.14 -23.79
C ARG A 169 -5.97 -1.36 -23.71
N ASP A 170 -6.45 -2.11 -24.68
CA ASP A 170 -6.20 -3.56 -24.77
C ASP A 170 -4.69 -3.85 -24.96
N LEU A 171 -4.03 -3.12 -25.86
CA LEU A 171 -2.57 -3.21 -26.03
C LEU A 171 -1.81 -2.83 -24.75
N HIS A 172 -2.23 -1.75 -24.09
CA HIS A 172 -1.65 -1.29 -22.83
C HIS A 172 -1.77 -2.38 -21.73
N ALA A 173 -2.93 -3.00 -21.59
CA ALA A 173 -3.14 -4.07 -20.63
C ALA A 173 -2.27 -5.31 -20.91
N ARG A 174 -2.06 -5.65 -22.16
CA ARG A 174 -1.18 -6.77 -22.56
C ARG A 174 0.28 -6.52 -22.18
N VAL A 175 0.76 -5.29 -22.34
CA VAL A 175 2.14 -4.92 -21.96
C VAL A 175 2.32 -4.96 -20.46
N HIS A 176 1.42 -4.33 -19.71
CA HIS A 176 1.53 -4.25 -18.24
C HIS A 176 1.22 -5.59 -17.54
N GLY A 177 0.35 -6.42 -18.10
CA GLY A 177 0.04 -7.75 -17.55
C GLY A 177 1.17 -8.77 -17.67
N ARG A 178 2.17 -8.53 -18.53
CA ARG A 178 3.29 -9.44 -18.73
C ARG A 178 4.49 -9.20 -17.83
N ASN A 179 4.52 -8.10 -17.09
CA ASN A 179 5.65 -7.71 -16.23
C ASN A 179 7.01 -7.84 -16.92
N LEU A 180 7.11 -7.45 -18.21
CA LEU A 180 8.32 -7.56 -19.01
C LEU A 180 8.95 -6.17 -19.19
N PRO A 181 9.84 -5.71 -18.29
CA PRO A 181 10.42 -4.39 -18.36
C PRO A 181 11.62 -4.29 -19.31
N GLU A 182 12.11 -5.40 -19.84
CA GLU A 182 13.44 -5.49 -20.48
C GLU A 182 13.52 -4.86 -21.86
N GLN A 183 12.37 -4.65 -22.54
CA GLN A 183 12.35 -4.05 -23.88
C GLN A 183 11.10 -3.24 -24.11
N ALA A 184 11.18 -2.30 -25.06
CA ALA A 184 10.00 -1.61 -25.57
C ALA A 184 9.17 -2.55 -26.45
N TYR A 185 7.85 -2.38 -26.40
CA TYR A 185 6.91 -3.09 -27.26
C TYR A 185 6.19 -2.11 -28.18
N PHE A 186 5.80 -2.57 -29.34
CA PHE A 186 4.96 -1.82 -30.24
C PHE A 186 3.82 -2.70 -30.78
N GLY A 187 2.80 -2.07 -31.32
CA GLY A 187 1.66 -2.70 -31.95
C GLY A 187 0.91 -1.71 -32.82
N PHE A 188 -0.15 -2.18 -33.43
CA PHE A 188 -0.94 -1.41 -34.37
C PHE A 188 -2.42 -1.50 -34.05
N ILE A 189 -3.14 -0.43 -34.39
CA ILE A 189 -4.60 -0.37 -34.31
C ILE A 189 -5.14 -0.28 -35.71
N LEU A 190 -6.08 -1.14 -36.04
CA LEU A 190 -6.74 -1.20 -37.30
C LEU A 190 -8.20 -0.74 -37.16
N LYS A 191 -8.72 -0.08 -38.17
CA LYS A 191 -10.12 0.35 -38.27
C LYS A 191 -10.79 -0.31 -39.45
N HIS A 192 -12.01 -0.80 -39.28
CA HIS A 192 -12.83 -1.24 -40.40
C HIS A 192 -13.27 -0.06 -41.25
N LYS A 193 -13.22 -0.21 -42.57
CA LYS A 193 -13.47 0.90 -43.54
C LYS A 193 -14.92 1.37 -43.54
N GLU A 194 -15.86 0.44 -43.31
CA GLU A 194 -17.30 0.70 -43.45
C GLU A 194 -18.01 0.81 -42.09
N THR A 195 -17.44 0.29 -41.03
CA THR A 195 -18.05 0.25 -39.70
C THR A 195 -17.14 0.91 -38.66
N ALA A 196 -17.71 1.27 -37.52
CA ALA A 196 -16.94 1.83 -36.39
C ALA A 196 -16.32 0.70 -35.52
N HIS A 197 -15.66 -0.29 -36.15
CA HIS A 197 -14.97 -1.37 -35.47
C HIS A 197 -13.46 -1.18 -35.50
N TYR A 198 -12.84 -1.36 -34.36
CA TYR A 198 -11.40 -1.23 -34.15
C TYR A 198 -10.85 -2.51 -33.54
N VAL A 199 -9.66 -2.87 -33.94
CA VAL A 199 -8.96 -4.05 -33.42
C VAL A 199 -7.49 -3.72 -33.20
N ALA A 200 -6.93 -4.26 -32.12
CA ALA A 200 -5.50 -4.17 -31.84
C ALA A 200 -4.79 -5.43 -32.31
N THR A 201 -3.56 -5.27 -32.80
CA THR A 201 -2.66 -6.39 -33.11
C THR A 201 -2.01 -6.92 -31.84
N GLU A 202 -1.24 -7.97 -31.94
CA GLU A 202 -0.32 -8.38 -30.87
C GLU A 202 0.75 -7.32 -30.61
N VAL A 203 1.35 -7.36 -29.43
CA VAL A 203 2.53 -6.56 -29.08
C VAL A 203 3.80 -7.28 -29.47
N VAL A 204 4.72 -6.55 -30.11
CA VAL A 204 6.00 -7.07 -30.59
C VAL A 204 7.14 -6.35 -29.86
N GLY A 205 8.10 -7.11 -29.30
CA GLY A 205 9.27 -6.53 -28.64
C GLY A 205 10.23 -5.87 -29.66
N VAL A 206 10.71 -4.67 -29.33
CA VAL A 206 11.72 -3.98 -30.13
C VAL A 206 13.08 -4.64 -29.92
N ASN A 207 13.67 -5.14 -30.99
CA ASN A 207 15.00 -5.75 -30.97
C ASN A 207 15.75 -5.45 -32.29
N GLN A 208 16.89 -6.07 -32.52
CA GLN A 208 17.66 -5.84 -33.74
C GLN A 208 16.93 -6.27 -35.03
N GLN A 209 16.03 -7.23 -34.95
CA GLN A 209 15.27 -7.78 -36.09
C GLN A 209 13.89 -7.12 -36.23
N ALA A 210 13.23 -6.80 -35.13
CA ALA A 210 11.95 -6.12 -35.10
C ALA A 210 12.16 -4.66 -34.63
N LYS A 211 12.49 -3.79 -35.61
CA LYS A 211 12.60 -2.35 -35.36
C LYS A 211 11.26 -1.74 -35.07
N LEU A 212 11.26 -0.65 -34.31
CA LEU A 212 10.06 0.07 -33.92
C LEU A 212 9.14 0.37 -35.13
N PHE A 213 7.86 0.05 -34.98
CA PHE A 213 6.79 0.21 -35.99
C PHE A 213 7.06 -0.47 -37.35
N ASN A 214 7.88 -1.51 -37.37
CA ASN A 214 8.08 -2.29 -38.56
C ASN A 214 6.84 -3.17 -38.84
N LEU A 215 6.09 -2.85 -39.89
CA LEU A 215 4.89 -3.60 -40.29
C LEU A 215 5.20 -5.05 -40.70
N ASN A 216 6.41 -5.33 -41.21
CA ASN A 216 6.83 -6.70 -41.54
C ASN A 216 6.89 -7.61 -40.31
N SER A 217 7.01 -7.06 -39.11
CA SER A 217 7.02 -7.84 -37.87
C SER A 217 5.63 -8.34 -37.46
N VAL A 218 4.57 -7.81 -38.06
CA VAL A 218 3.18 -8.13 -37.74
C VAL A 218 2.39 -8.60 -38.96
N PHE A 219 2.61 -8.01 -40.12
CA PHE A 219 1.84 -8.26 -41.33
C PHE A 219 2.74 -8.82 -42.45
N ALA A 220 2.21 -9.80 -43.19
CA ALA A 220 2.87 -10.31 -44.37
C ALA A 220 2.86 -9.24 -45.50
N PRO A 221 3.99 -9.02 -46.23
CA PRO A 221 4.03 -8.12 -47.35
C PRO A 221 3.21 -8.69 -48.54
N THR A 222 2.64 -7.82 -49.36
CA THR A 222 2.00 -8.18 -50.61
C THR A 222 2.95 -7.96 -51.79
N PRO A 223 2.74 -8.62 -52.96
CA PRO A 223 3.56 -8.39 -54.16
C PRO A 223 3.59 -6.91 -54.63
N ALA A 224 2.58 -6.12 -54.25
CA ALA A 224 2.50 -4.68 -54.56
C ALA A 224 3.24 -3.78 -53.57
N SER A 225 4.13 -4.33 -52.72
CA SER A 225 4.88 -3.61 -51.71
C SER A 225 3.97 -2.95 -50.64
N ASP A 226 2.84 -3.55 -50.40
CA ASP A 226 1.91 -3.21 -49.35
C ASP A 226 1.85 -4.33 -48.28
N TYR A 227 0.91 -4.25 -47.37
CA TYR A 227 0.75 -5.22 -46.26
C TYR A 227 -0.63 -5.85 -46.28
N ARG A 228 -0.70 -7.11 -45.89
CA ARG A 228 -1.95 -7.86 -45.83
C ARG A 228 -2.63 -7.59 -44.47
N PHE A 229 -3.57 -6.65 -44.50
CA PHE A 229 -4.50 -6.42 -43.37
C PHE A 229 -5.69 -7.39 -43.46
N PRO A 230 -6.43 -7.60 -42.35
CA PRO A 230 -7.71 -8.30 -42.40
C PRO A 230 -8.68 -7.63 -43.38
N ASP A 231 -9.54 -8.42 -44.00
CA ASP A 231 -10.50 -7.90 -45.00
C ASP A 231 -11.34 -6.76 -44.43
N GLY A 232 -11.34 -5.65 -45.14
CA GLY A 232 -12.06 -4.44 -44.77
C GLY A 232 -11.36 -3.55 -43.72
N PHE A 233 -10.22 -3.96 -43.16
CA PHE A 233 -9.50 -3.14 -42.19
C PHE A 233 -8.33 -2.36 -42.79
N VAL A 234 -8.00 -1.26 -42.19
CA VAL A 234 -6.90 -0.39 -42.55
C VAL A 234 -6.19 0.11 -41.28
N LEU A 235 -4.89 0.39 -41.39
CA LEU A 235 -4.11 0.95 -40.30
C LEU A 235 -4.64 2.34 -39.87
N CYS A 236 -4.95 2.52 -38.59
CA CYS A 236 -5.47 3.78 -38.06
C CYS A 236 -4.73 4.31 -36.83
N GLY A 237 -3.84 3.57 -36.24
CA GLY A 237 -3.06 4.00 -35.08
C GLY A 237 -1.81 3.19 -34.84
N LEU A 238 -0.85 3.80 -34.17
CA LEU A 238 0.41 3.20 -33.73
C LEU A 238 0.41 3.14 -32.20
N PHE A 239 0.97 2.08 -31.63
CA PHE A 239 1.11 1.90 -30.19
C PHE A 239 2.55 1.59 -29.84
N ARG A 240 3.04 2.16 -28.75
CA ARG A 240 4.35 1.89 -28.19
C ARG A 240 4.35 1.93 -26.68
N SER A 241 5.07 0.98 -26.04
CA SER A 241 5.43 1.05 -24.62
C SER A 241 6.85 1.59 -24.44
N GLN A 242 7.18 1.94 -23.20
CA GLN A 242 8.52 2.38 -22.82
C GLN A 242 9.37 1.18 -22.39
N GLN A 243 10.64 1.23 -22.77
CA GLN A 243 11.64 0.29 -22.29
C GLN A 243 12.04 0.62 -20.85
N TRP A 244 12.18 -0.39 -20.01
CA TRP A 244 12.82 -0.23 -18.72
C TRP A 244 14.32 0.04 -18.93
N GLN A 245 14.83 1.15 -18.39
CA GLN A 245 16.22 1.48 -18.56
C GLN A 245 17.03 1.28 -17.27
N PRO A 246 18.26 0.78 -17.37
CA PRO A 246 19.13 0.59 -16.23
C PRO A 246 19.57 1.92 -15.59
N SER A 247 20.12 1.83 -14.40
CA SER A 247 20.69 2.94 -13.64
C SER A 247 21.77 3.71 -14.43
N GLY A 248 21.83 5.02 -14.25
CA GLY A 248 22.87 5.90 -14.84
C GLY A 248 22.35 6.96 -15.80
N LEU A 249 21.03 7.06 -15.97
CA LEU A 249 20.42 8.15 -16.74
C LEU A 249 20.46 9.47 -15.96
N SER A 250 20.49 10.58 -16.71
CA SER A 250 20.21 11.89 -16.09
C SER A 250 18.82 11.89 -15.46
N PRO A 251 18.54 12.71 -14.43
CA PRO A 251 17.21 12.78 -13.81
C PRO A 251 16.09 13.04 -14.82
N SER A 252 16.33 13.92 -15.79
CA SER A 252 15.34 14.21 -16.85
C SER A 252 15.10 13.03 -17.76
N SER A 253 16.16 12.31 -18.16
CA SER A 253 16.01 11.12 -19.00
C SER A 253 15.32 9.98 -18.26
N ALA A 254 15.62 9.78 -16.99
CA ALA A 254 14.94 8.79 -16.16
C ALA A 254 13.45 9.13 -16.00
N TRP A 255 13.12 10.40 -15.80
CA TRP A 255 11.74 10.87 -15.73
C TRP A 255 10.99 10.64 -17.04
N LEU A 256 11.56 11.03 -18.17
CA LEU A 256 10.94 10.86 -19.50
C LEU A 256 10.72 9.39 -19.84
N THR A 257 11.67 8.54 -19.52
CA THR A 257 11.55 7.09 -19.74
C THR A 257 10.40 6.50 -18.93
N ARG A 258 10.19 6.98 -17.73
CA ARG A 258 9.15 6.46 -16.83
C ARG A 258 7.76 7.02 -17.10
N TYR A 259 7.67 8.34 -17.33
CA TYR A 259 6.39 9.07 -17.33
C TYR A 259 5.97 9.60 -18.69
N PHE A 260 6.86 9.68 -19.65
CA PHE A 260 6.56 10.20 -20.99
C PHE A 260 7.33 9.45 -22.07
N VAL A 261 8.00 10.16 -22.95
CA VAL A 261 8.85 9.57 -24.01
C VAL A 261 10.12 10.40 -24.20
N MET A 262 11.21 9.72 -24.55
CA MET A 262 12.48 10.37 -24.91
C MET A 262 12.35 11.15 -26.21
N PRO A 263 13.05 12.30 -26.40
CA PRO A 263 12.92 13.12 -27.61
C PRO A 263 13.11 12.36 -28.90
N MET A 264 14.15 11.54 -29.02
CA MET A 264 14.41 10.77 -30.25
C MET A 264 13.31 9.74 -30.56
N VAL A 265 12.74 9.16 -29.53
CA VAL A 265 11.60 8.24 -29.67
C VAL A 265 10.35 8.96 -30.15
N LEU A 266 10.13 10.16 -29.64
CA LEU A 266 9.04 11.00 -30.11
C LEU A 266 9.24 11.42 -31.57
N TYR A 267 10.48 11.74 -31.97
CA TYR A 267 10.79 12.02 -33.36
C TYR A 267 10.46 10.84 -34.29
N GLU A 268 10.91 9.64 -33.97
CA GLU A 268 10.58 8.43 -34.73
C GLU A 268 9.07 8.20 -34.82
N ALA A 269 8.36 8.39 -33.71
CA ALA A 269 6.91 8.25 -33.68
C ALA A 269 6.20 9.27 -34.58
N ILE A 270 6.64 10.52 -34.56
CA ILE A 270 6.10 11.59 -35.45
C ILE A 270 6.39 11.25 -36.90
N TYR A 271 7.60 10.83 -37.22
CA TYR A 271 7.98 10.45 -38.58
C TYR A 271 7.10 9.32 -39.12
N GLU A 272 6.95 8.24 -38.35
CA GLU A 272 6.09 7.11 -38.76
C GLU A 272 4.61 7.47 -38.81
N SER A 273 4.11 8.28 -37.87
CA SER A 273 2.75 8.80 -37.88
C SER A 273 2.44 9.53 -39.21
N LYS A 274 3.35 10.38 -39.65
CA LYS A 274 3.22 11.11 -40.93
C LYS A 274 3.32 10.17 -42.12
N ARG A 275 4.35 9.35 -42.18
CA ARG A 275 4.64 8.42 -43.29
C ARG A 275 3.47 7.44 -43.52
N ARG A 276 2.98 6.84 -42.47
CA ARG A 276 1.86 5.88 -42.50
C ARG A 276 0.53 6.58 -42.71
N GLY A 277 0.34 7.76 -42.15
CA GLY A 277 -0.85 8.57 -42.34
C GLY A 277 -1.04 9.03 -43.78
N ALA A 278 0.03 9.36 -44.49
CA ALA A 278 0.01 9.68 -45.89
C ALA A 278 -0.54 8.52 -46.76
N LYS A 279 -0.22 7.28 -46.35
CA LYS A 279 -0.64 6.08 -47.10
C LYS A 279 -2.02 5.55 -46.69
N TYR A 280 -2.30 5.51 -45.38
CA TYR A 280 -3.45 4.79 -44.82
C TYR A 280 -4.56 5.67 -44.24
N ASN A 281 -4.33 6.99 -44.08
CA ASN A 281 -5.26 7.90 -43.41
C ASN A 281 -5.56 9.17 -44.25
N SER A 282 -5.60 9.02 -45.57
CA SER A 282 -5.92 10.13 -46.52
C SER A 282 -5.04 11.36 -46.29
N GLY A 283 -3.75 11.17 -46.03
CA GLY A 283 -2.81 12.26 -45.80
C GLY A 283 -2.79 12.86 -44.40
N ARG A 284 -3.68 12.43 -43.52
CA ARG A 284 -3.69 12.88 -42.12
C ARG A 284 -2.74 12.04 -41.25
N ASN A 285 -2.04 12.67 -40.30
CA ASN A 285 -1.19 11.97 -39.39
C ASN A 285 -1.97 10.94 -38.57
N LEU A 286 -1.35 9.78 -38.32
CA LEU A 286 -1.93 8.74 -37.46
C LEU A 286 -1.75 9.12 -35.98
N PRO A 287 -2.70 8.81 -35.11
CA PRO A 287 -2.49 8.87 -33.69
C PRO A 287 -1.40 7.86 -33.25
N VAL A 288 -0.56 8.28 -32.34
CA VAL A 288 0.42 7.42 -31.68
C VAL A 288 0.06 7.32 -30.21
N TYR A 289 -0.08 6.10 -29.74
CA TYR A 289 -0.36 5.81 -28.32
C TYR A 289 0.94 5.44 -27.61
N PHE A 290 1.22 6.16 -26.54
CA PHE A 290 2.37 5.90 -25.66
C PHE A 290 1.87 5.27 -24.36
N SER A 291 2.30 4.04 -24.10
CA SER A 291 2.10 3.36 -22.83
C SER A 291 3.30 3.64 -21.94
N THR A 292 3.12 4.44 -20.89
CA THR A 292 4.20 4.82 -19.98
C THR A 292 4.51 3.67 -18.99
N GLN A 293 5.72 3.64 -18.44
CA GLN A 293 6.08 2.65 -17.41
C GLN A 293 5.25 2.81 -16.14
N GLU A 294 4.85 4.03 -15.83
CA GLU A 294 3.99 4.33 -14.68
C GLU A 294 2.54 3.90 -14.89
N GLY A 295 2.12 3.61 -16.13
CA GLY A 295 0.81 3.08 -16.48
C GLY A 295 -0.18 4.05 -17.05
N ALA A 296 0.23 5.25 -17.42
CA ALA A 296 -0.57 6.13 -18.24
C ALA A 296 -0.61 5.62 -19.68
N LEU A 297 -1.71 5.87 -20.36
CA LEU A 297 -1.84 5.72 -21.79
C LEU A 297 -2.14 7.08 -22.40
N LEU A 298 -1.22 7.57 -23.22
CA LEU A 298 -1.30 8.87 -23.86
C LEU A 298 -1.54 8.69 -25.35
N ARG A 299 -2.39 9.51 -25.94
CA ARG A 299 -2.60 9.59 -27.40
C ARG A 299 -2.05 10.91 -27.91
N PHE A 300 -1.17 10.85 -28.87
CA PHE A 300 -0.59 12.00 -29.52
C PHE A 300 -0.86 11.99 -31.02
N VAL A 301 -1.44 13.06 -31.54
CA VAL A 301 -1.60 13.31 -32.97
C VAL A 301 -0.75 14.52 -33.33
N PRO A 302 0.35 14.34 -34.08
CA PRO A 302 1.17 15.47 -34.48
C PRO A 302 0.37 16.47 -35.37
N LEU A 303 0.64 17.75 -35.19
CA LEU A 303 0.09 18.74 -36.13
C LEU A 303 0.63 18.51 -37.54
N PRO A 304 -0.16 18.79 -38.60
CA PRO A 304 0.34 18.74 -39.96
C PRO A 304 1.47 19.77 -40.12
N PHE A 305 2.64 19.31 -40.50
CA PHE A 305 3.74 20.17 -40.90
C PHE A 305 3.72 20.31 -42.42
N ASN A 306 3.67 21.53 -42.92
CA ASN A 306 3.83 21.80 -44.36
C ASN A 306 5.29 21.45 -44.73
N VAL A 307 5.43 20.60 -45.74
CA VAL A 307 6.70 20.31 -46.39
C VAL A 307 7.25 21.60 -46.95
N GLY A 308 8.30 22.16 -46.35
CA GLY A 308 8.90 23.45 -46.78
C GLY A 308 8.95 24.54 -45.71
N SER A 309 8.23 24.40 -44.61
CA SER A 309 8.22 25.35 -43.49
C SER A 309 8.92 24.82 -42.20
N GLY A 310 10.02 24.06 -42.33
CA GLY A 310 10.84 23.64 -41.20
C GLY A 310 10.10 22.73 -40.21
N GLY A 311 9.56 21.62 -40.69
CA GLY A 311 9.06 20.57 -39.80
C GLY A 311 10.14 20.07 -38.83
N PRO A 312 9.78 19.29 -37.81
CA PRO A 312 10.76 18.84 -36.83
C PRO A 312 11.89 18.05 -37.49
N VAL A 313 13.07 18.61 -37.46
CA VAL A 313 14.31 17.96 -37.92
C VAL A 313 14.93 17.18 -36.78
N GLU A 314 15.52 16.07 -37.08
CA GLU A 314 16.19 15.18 -36.10
C GLU A 314 17.11 15.94 -35.16
N SER A 315 17.88 16.90 -35.71
CA SER A 315 18.80 17.75 -34.96
C SER A 315 18.11 18.59 -33.86
N ALA A 316 16.85 18.96 -34.04
CA ALA A 316 16.10 19.66 -32.99
C ALA A 316 15.76 18.75 -31.80
N PHE A 317 15.52 17.46 -32.05
CA PHE A 317 15.26 16.48 -30.99
C PHE A 317 16.56 16.06 -30.27
N GLU A 318 17.67 16.02 -30.99
CA GLU A 318 19.00 15.82 -30.40
C GLU A 318 19.37 17.01 -29.51
N ALA A 319 19.15 18.24 -29.95
CA ALA A 319 19.33 19.45 -29.17
C ALA A 319 18.42 19.46 -27.92
N ALA A 320 17.16 19.01 -28.05
CA ALA A 320 16.24 18.87 -26.92
C ALA A 320 16.75 17.81 -25.90
N SER A 321 17.28 16.69 -26.38
CA SER A 321 17.87 15.66 -25.52
C SER A 321 19.07 16.22 -24.72
N THR A 322 19.93 16.99 -25.37
CA THR A 322 21.09 17.65 -24.73
C THR A 322 20.66 18.71 -23.71
N ALA A 323 19.66 19.54 -24.05
CA ALA A 323 19.14 20.57 -23.16
C ALA A 323 18.45 19.96 -21.91
N LEU A 324 17.75 18.83 -22.06
CA LEU A 324 17.15 18.09 -20.95
C LEU A 324 18.23 17.43 -20.05
N ALA A 325 19.22 16.83 -20.66
CA ALA A 325 20.33 16.19 -19.91
C ALA A 325 21.17 17.21 -19.12
N SER A 326 21.38 18.40 -19.68
CA SER A 326 22.12 19.49 -19.02
C SER A 326 21.29 20.29 -18.01
N GLY A 327 19.98 20.07 -17.93
CA GLY A 327 19.08 20.85 -17.08
C GLY A 327 18.68 22.23 -17.63
N GLN A 328 19.11 22.57 -18.86
CA GLN A 328 18.67 23.82 -19.53
C GLN A 328 17.20 23.81 -19.89
N LYS A 329 16.62 22.63 -20.10
CA LYS A 329 15.20 22.42 -20.33
C LYS A 329 14.64 21.48 -19.27
N THR A 330 13.47 21.79 -18.71
CA THR A 330 12.78 20.89 -17.77
C THR A 330 11.89 19.90 -18.53
N THR A 331 11.63 18.74 -17.93
CA THR A 331 10.70 17.74 -18.47
C THR A 331 9.30 18.30 -18.62
N GLN A 332 8.87 19.13 -17.69
CA GLN A 332 7.57 19.82 -17.76
C GLN A 332 7.47 20.76 -18.97
N THR A 333 8.52 21.55 -19.25
CA THR A 333 8.57 22.41 -20.45
C THR A 333 8.50 21.58 -21.73
N PHE A 334 9.21 20.46 -21.77
CA PHE A 334 9.20 19.55 -22.92
C PHE A 334 7.80 18.98 -23.17
N VAL A 335 7.10 18.51 -22.15
CA VAL A 335 5.72 18.05 -22.28
C VAL A 335 4.79 19.15 -22.78
N ARG A 336 4.90 20.36 -22.26
CA ARG A 336 4.10 21.53 -22.69
C ARG A 336 4.34 21.91 -24.13
N GLU A 337 5.58 21.86 -24.60
CA GLU A 337 5.91 22.09 -26.01
C GLU A 337 5.18 21.11 -26.93
N TRP A 338 5.15 19.83 -26.56
CA TRP A 338 4.49 18.81 -27.36
C TRP A 338 2.97 18.81 -27.20
N ALA A 339 2.45 19.19 -26.05
CA ALA A 339 1.02 19.47 -25.89
C ALA A 339 0.56 20.62 -26.79
N ASN A 340 1.47 21.55 -27.12
CA ASN A 340 1.25 22.64 -28.07
C ASN A 340 1.55 22.24 -29.53
N GLY A 341 2.51 21.34 -29.74
CA GLY A 341 2.96 20.86 -31.06
C GLY A 341 2.05 19.77 -31.69
N GLY A 342 0.98 19.39 -31.02
CA GLY A 342 0.04 18.39 -31.47
C GLY A 342 -1.17 18.27 -30.56
N GLU A 343 -1.96 17.22 -30.76
CA GLU A 343 -3.07 16.86 -29.88
C GLU A 343 -2.59 15.77 -28.90
N LEU A 344 -2.16 16.18 -27.72
CA LEU A 344 -1.80 15.27 -26.62
C LEU A 344 -3.02 15.09 -25.71
N ASN A 345 -3.44 13.83 -25.53
CA ASN A 345 -4.58 13.47 -24.69
C ASN A 345 -4.20 12.33 -23.76
N VAL A 346 -4.71 12.37 -22.53
CA VAL A 346 -4.63 11.27 -21.58
C VAL A 346 -5.82 10.35 -21.82
N VAL A 347 -5.57 9.14 -22.28
CA VAL A 347 -6.57 8.09 -22.51
C VAL A 347 -6.79 7.25 -21.24
N ARG A 348 -5.70 6.98 -20.53
CA ARG A 348 -5.73 6.35 -19.21
C ARG A 348 -4.84 7.14 -18.26
N THR A 349 -5.40 7.45 -17.11
CA THR A 349 -4.74 8.25 -16.08
C THR A 349 -3.72 7.42 -15.28
N SER A 350 -2.80 8.14 -14.66
CA SER A 350 -1.81 7.64 -13.69
C SER A 350 -1.62 8.69 -12.60
N GLN A 351 -0.69 8.48 -11.68
CA GLN A 351 -0.38 9.50 -10.69
C GLN A 351 0.17 10.79 -11.31
N CYS A 352 1.01 10.66 -12.34
CA CYS A 352 1.57 11.81 -13.05
C CYS A 352 0.54 12.46 -13.98
N TRP A 353 -0.17 11.65 -14.73
CA TRP A 353 -1.17 12.06 -15.74
C TRP A 353 -2.57 11.86 -15.16
N ASP A 354 -2.93 12.66 -14.19
CA ASP A 354 -4.08 12.44 -13.31
C ASP A 354 -5.38 13.08 -13.80
N LYS A 355 -5.35 13.78 -14.95
CA LYS A 355 -6.54 14.30 -15.64
C LYS A 355 -6.73 13.64 -16.98
N HIS A 356 -7.87 13.02 -17.19
CA HIS A 356 -8.29 12.45 -18.47
C HIS A 356 -8.56 13.57 -19.50
N GLY A 357 -8.27 13.31 -20.76
CA GLY A 357 -8.56 14.22 -21.87
C GLY A 357 -7.38 15.05 -22.34
N ARG A 358 -7.66 16.21 -22.91
CA ARG A 358 -6.66 17.08 -23.51
C ARG A 358 -5.64 17.60 -22.49
N VAL A 359 -4.37 17.47 -22.80
CA VAL A 359 -3.28 18.04 -22.01
C VAL A 359 -3.15 19.53 -22.35
N PRO A 360 -3.31 20.45 -21.38
CA PRO A 360 -3.20 21.87 -21.63
C PRO A 360 -1.74 22.33 -21.72
N ARG A 361 -1.53 23.51 -22.31
CA ARG A 361 -0.21 24.17 -22.34
C ARG A 361 0.35 24.52 -20.96
N THR A 362 -0.52 24.54 -19.95
CA THR A 362 -0.19 24.83 -18.56
C THR A 362 -0.01 23.56 -17.72
N TRP A 363 0.03 22.39 -18.37
CA TRP A 363 0.15 21.12 -17.68
C TRP A 363 1.29 21.11 -16.66
N SER A 364 1.03 20.59 -15.48
CA SER A 364 2.02 20.46 -14.42
C SER A 364 2.29 19.01 -13.99
N GLY A 365 1.39 18.14 -14.24
CA GLY A 365 1.38 16.76 -13.73
C GLY A 365 0.99 16.71 -12.25
N TYR A 366 0.60 15.54 -11.78
CA TYR A 366 0.25 15.27 -10.38
C TYR A 366 -0.75 16.25 -9.76
N GLU A 367 -1.69 16.76 -10.53
CA GLU A 367 -2.63 17.81 -10.07
C GLU A 367 -3.57 17.30 -8.97
N ASN A 368 -3.90 16.00 -8.99
CA ASN A 368 -4.73 15.35 -7.99
C ASN A 368 -3.92 14.51 -6.99
N LEU A 369 -2.60 14.59 -7.01
CA LEU A 369 -1.78 13.85 -6.07
C LEU A 369 -2.07 14.32 -4.66
N THR A 370 -2.62 13.42 -3.86
CA THR A 370 -2.73 13.66 -2.43
C THR A 370 -1.36 13.55 -1.77
N ARG A 371 -1.15 14.37 -0.76
CA ARG A 371 0.06 14.28 0.04
C ARG A 371 0.22 12.86 0.59
N ARG A 372 1.45 12.32 0.52
CA ARG A 372 1.75 11.00 1.09
C ARG A 372 1.43 10.98 2.58
N ARG A 373 0.74 9.96 3.04
CA ARG A 373 0.42 9.76 4.45
C ARG A 373 1.68 9.47 5.24
N VAL A 374 1.76 10.03 6.42
CA VAL A 374 2.80 9.72 7.39
C VAL A 374 2.16 9.39 8.73
N GLY A 375 2.82 8.50 9.47
CA GLY A 375 2.39 8.12 10.81
C GLY A 375 2.61 9.23 11.83
N PRO A 376 2.28 8.96 13.09
CA PRO A 376 2.54 9.91 14.17
C PRO A 376 4.04 10.11 14.40
N ALA A 377 4.39 11.19 15.07
CA ALA A 377 5.76 11.52 15.39
C ALA A 377 6.27 10.68 16.57
N PHE A 378 7.51 10.22 16.45
CA PHE A 378 8.23 9.44 17.46
C PHE A 378 9.54 10.12 17.84
N ALA A 379 10.03 9.82 19.03
CA ALA A 379 11.32 10.31 19.50
C ALA A 379 12.51 9.59 18.84
N SER A 380 12.31 8.35 18.35
CA SER A 380 13.37 7.56 17.72
C SER A 380 12.94 6.97 16.36
N PRO A 381 13.89 6.72 15.45
CA PRO A 381 13.57 6.06 14.18
C PRO A 381 13.14 4.60 14.37
N ASP A 382 13.64 3.91 15.38
CA ASP A 382 13.26 2.53 15.70
C ASP A 382 11.79 2.42 16.09
N ASP A 383 11.26 3.36 16.86
CA ASP A 383 9.84 3.41 17.23
C ASP A 383 8.95 3.71 16.01
N ALA A 384 9.39 4.60 15.13
CA ALA A 384 8.68 4.86 13.87
C ALA A 384 8.68 3.61 12.96
N ALA A 385 9.78 2.86 12.91
CA ALA A 385 9.87 1.61 12.18
C ALA A 385 8.95 0.52 12.78
N ARG A 386 8.87 0.41 14.12
CA ARG A 386 7.93 -0.49 14.80
C ARG A 386 6.48 -0.17 14.46
N TYR A 387 6.14 1.11 14.40
CA TYR A 387 4.82 1.56 13.97
C TYR A 387 4.49 1.12 12.54
N ALA A 388 5.41 1.33 11.59
CA ALA A 388 5.24 0.89 10.22
C ALA A 388 5.11 -0.64 10.11
N ALA A 389 5.93 -1.38 10.86
CA ALA A 389 5.86 -2.85 10.92
C ALA A 389 4.51 -3.36 11.44
N ALA A 390 3.95 -2.70 12.45
CA ALA A 390 2.63 -3.04 12.99
C ALA A 390 1.51 -2.82 11.95
N ILE A 391 1.61 -1.80 11.12
CA ILE A 391 0.65 -1.57 10.03
C ILE A 391 0.78 -2.65 8.95
N VAL A 392 2.01 -2.99 8.54
CA VAL A 392 2.26 -4.05 7.55
C VAL A 392 1.74 -5.39 8.06
N GLY A 393 1.98 -5.72 9.34
CA GLY A 393 1.60 -7.00 9.94
C GLY A 393 2.41 -8.18 9.40
N GLU A 394 2.05 -9.40 9.82
CA GLU A 394 2.85 -10.60 9.56
C GLU A 394 2.32 -11.47 8.41
N SER A 395 1.02 -11.45 8.16
CA SER A 395 0.34 -12.37 7.23
C SER A 395 0.14 -11.74 5.85
N ARG A 396 1.20 -11.17 5.27
CA ARG A 396 1.09 -10.45 4.00
C ARG A 396 1.45 -11.31 2.81
N ARG A 397 0.72 -11.11 1.70
CA ARG A 397 0.95 -11.78 0.41
C ARG A 397 1.86 -10.97 -0.51
N ARG A 398 2.09 -9.69 -0.19
CA ARG A 398 2.90 -8.74 -0.97
C ARG A 398 4.02 -8.16 -0.13
N THR A 399 5.02 -7.62 -0.79
CA THR A 399 6.10 -6.88 -0.15
C THR A 399 5.69 -5.42 -0.03
N TYR A 400 5.83 -4.87 1.16
CA TYR A 400 5.54 -3.46 1.47
C TYR A 400 6.82 -2.72 1.82
N GLY A 401 6.86 -1.43 1.51
CA GLY A 401 7.99 -0.59 1.83
C GLY A 401 7.60 0.88 1.96
N GLY A 402 8.52 1.63 2.54
CA GLY A 402 8.38 3.07 2.74
C GLY A 402 9.67 3.69 3.23
N VAL A 403 9.58 4.90 3.75
CA VAL A 403 10.72 5.66 4.28
C VAL A 403 10.43 6.22 5.67
N LEU A 404 11.49 6.45 6.43
CA LEU A 404 11.46 7.18 7.68
C LEU A 404 12.02 8.58 7.44
N LEU A 405 11.29 9.59 7.90
CA LEU A 405 11.67 10.99 7.81
C LEU A 405 12.04 11.54 9.19
N ARG A 406 13.10 12.33 9.23
CA ARG A 406 13.40 13.18 10.37
C ARG A 406 12.81 14.57 10.13
N LEU A 407 11.97 15.02 11.05
CA LEU A 407 11.34 16.34 11.01
C LEU A 407 12.30 17.41 11.51
N PRO A 408 12.06 18.71 11.21
CA PRO A 408 12.90 19.82 11.67
C PRO A 408 13.04 19.93 13.19
N ASP A 409 12.04 19.45 13.93
CA ASP A 409 12.06 19.42 15.40
C ASP A 409 12.81 18.21 15.99
N GLY A 410 13.39 17.37 15.13
CA GLY A 410 14.17 16.20 15.50
C GLY A 410 13.34 14.94 15.74
N LEU A 411 12.02 14.98 15.57
CA LEU A 411 11.14 13.82 15.67
C LEU A 411 11.15 13.02 14.35
N PHE A 412 10.69 11.77 14.42
CA PHE A 412 10.69 10.83 13.30
C PHE A 412 9.27 10.38 12.96
N VAL A 413 9.01 10.28 11.67
CA VAL A 413 7.75 9.76 11.13
C VAL A 413 8.03 8.70 10.07
N ALA A 414 7.14 7.72 9.97
CA ALA A 414 7.16 6.72 8.91
C ALA A 414 6.08 7.05 7.87
N THR A 415 6.40 6.95 6.58
CA THR A 415 5.36 6.96 5.54
C THR A 415 4.49 5.72 5.66
N ASP A 416 3.23 5.79 5.24
CA ASP A 416 2.39 4.61 5.16
C ASP A 416 2.99 3.59 4.19
N PRO A 417 2.92 2.28 4.49
CA PRO A 417 3.46 1.25 3.62
C PRO A 417 2.82 1.26 2.23
N LEU A 418 3.64 1.10 1.22
CA LEU A 418 3.23 0.91 -0.17
C LEU A 418 3.64 -0.47 -0.66
N VAL A 419 2.88 -1.05 -1.58
CA VAL A 419 3.31 -2.25 -2.28
C VAL A 419 4.56 -1.93 -3.10
N VAL A 420 5.61 -2.69 -2.88
CA VAL A 420 6.88 -2.56 -3.59
C VAL A 420 7.27 -3.93 -4.17
N PRO A 421 8.05 -3.96 -5.27
CA PRO A 421 8.57 -5.22 -5.78
C PRO A 421 9.42 -5.96 -4.73
N PRO A 422 9.45 -7.31 -4.74
CA PRO A 422 10.31 -8.10 -3.87
C PRO A 422 11.79 -7.72 -3.98
N GLN A 423 12.22 -7.33 -5.17
CA GLN A 423 13.56 -6.85 -5.48
C GLN A 423 13.48 -5.40 -5.95
N GLY A 424 14.35 -4.56 -5.44
CA GLY A 424 14.40 -3.14 -5.79
C GLY A 424 13.39 -2.27 -5.05
N PHE A 425 13.71 -1.00 -4.95
CA PHE A 425 12.86 0.01 -4.29
C PHE A 425 13.34 1.42 -4.69
N ALA A 426 12.57 2.10 -5.49
CA ALA A 426 12.88 3.45 -5.91
C ALA A 426 12.21 4.49 -4.99
N LEU A 427 12.99 5.44 -4.49
CA LEU A 427 12.48 6.50 -3.61
C LEU A 427 11.44 7.39 -4.27
N ASN A 428 11.52 7.58 -5.58
CA ASN A 428 10.55 8.35 -6.35
C ASN A 428 9.16 7.69 -6.43
N TRP A 429 9.01 6.43 -6.02
CA TRP A 429 7.69 5.81 -5.83
C TRP A 429 6.97 6.36 -4.60
N ILE A 430 7.73 6.77 -3.58
CA ILE A 430 7.18 7.39 -2.36
C ILE A 430 6.94 8.89 -2.61
N TYR A 431 7.99 9.59 -3.04
CA TYR A 431 7.95 11.02 -3.33
C TYR A 431 8.48 11.28 -4.76
N PRO A 432 7.59 11.34 -5.76
CA PRO A 432 7.95 11.81 -7.08
C PRO A 432 8.59 13.21 -7.01
N GLU A 433 9.50 13.51 -7.93
CA GLU A 433 10.20 14.81 -7.94
C GLU A 433 9.24 16.01 -7.94
N SER A 434 8.14 15.89 -8.67
CA SER A 434 7.08 16.90 -8.69
C SER A 434 6.31 17.04 -7.38
N ALA A 435 6.22 15.99 -6.56
CA ALA A 435 5.63 16.09 -5.23
C ALA A 435 6.43 17.03 -4.33
N ILE A 436 7.75 17.01 -4.44
CA ILE A 436 8.64 17.94 -3.72
C ILE A 436 8.39 19.39 -4.19
N THR A 437 8.30 19.59 -5.51
CA THR A 437 8.06 20.91 -6.13
C THR A 437 6.69 21.48 -5.75
N GLN A 438 5.68 20.64 -5.58
CA GLN A 438 4.33 21.06 -5.19
C GLN A 438 4.13 21.19 -3.67
N GLY A 439 5.16 21.00 -2.88
CA GLY A 439 5.07 21.09 -1.42
C GLY A 439 4.36 19.91 -0.74
N LEU A 440 4.21 18.79 -1.43
CA LEU A 440 3.61 17.56 -0.90
C LEU A 440 4.59 16.72 -0.08
N TYR A 441 5.86 17.07 -0.13
CA TYR A 441 6.92 16.57 0.73
C TYR A 441 6.97 17.39 2.02
N PRO A 442 7.12 16.80 3.22
CA PRO A 442 7.15 17.55 4.47
C PRO A 442 8.30 18.56 4.51
N PRO A 443 8.02 19.87 4.65
CA PRO A 443 9.05 20.92 4.57
C PRO A 443 10.14 20.74 5.64
N GLY A 444 11.39 20.85 5.24
CA GLY A 444 12.55 20.77 6.15
C GLY A 444 12.82 19.37 6.70
N SER A 445 12.11 18.35 6.23
CA SER A 445 12.37 16.96 6.62
C SER A 445 13.49 16.34 5.80
N THR A 446 14.10 15.28 6.32
CA THR A 446 15.12 14.49 5.63
C THR A 446 14.79 13.00 5.72
N ILE A 447 15.00 12.26 4.64
CA ILE A 447 14.86 10.81 4.65
C ILE A 447 16.08 10.22 5.35
N VAL A 448 15.87 9.51 6.45
CA VAL A 448 16.97 8.93 7.27
C VAL A 448 17.11 7.42 7.08
N ALA A 449 16.05 6.74 6.68
CA ALA A 449 16.05 5.30 6.46
C ALA A 449 14.96 4.89 5.48
N ARG A 450 15.13 3.68 4.92
CA ARG A 450 14.06 2.95 4.25
C ARG A 450 13.60 1.81 5.14
N TYR A 451 12.39 1.35 4.92
CA TYR A 451 11.91 0.09 5.49
C TYR A 451 11.22 -0.76 4.42
N ARG A 452 11.25 -2.06 4.61
CA ARG A 452 10.51 -3.01 3.79
C ARG A 452 10.16 -4.27 4.55
N SER A 453 9.10 -4.94 4.11
CA SER A 453 8.79 -6.31 4.53
C SER A 453 9.41 -7.33 3.60
N VAL A 454 9.51 -8.58 4.05
CA VAL A 454 9.88 -9.73 3.22
C VAL A 454 8.75 -10.74 3.18
N LEU A 455 8.63 -11.40 2.04
CA LEU A 455 7.79 -12.59 1.88
C LEU A 455 8.62 -13.84 2.18
N ARG A 456 7.97 -14.85 2.77
CA ARG A 456 8.57 -16.18 2.87
C ARG A 456 8.71 -16.76 1.48
N GLN A 457 9.95 -16.94 1.02
CA GLN A 457 10.24 -17.56 -0.26
C GLN A 457 10.62 -19.03 -0.07
N GLU A 458 10.17 -19.88 -0.97
CA GLU A 458 10.61 -21.26 -1.01
C GLU A 458 12.10 -21.34 -1.40
N THR A 459 12.86 -22.15 -0.70
CA THR A 459 14.25 -22.40 -1.00
C THR A 459 14.38 -23.56 -1.98
N GLN A 460 15.25 -23.41 -2.98
CA GLN A 460 15.50 -24.44 -4.00
C GLN A 460 16.39 -25.59 -3.50
N ILE A 461 17.05 -25.41 -2.36
CA ILE A 461 17.92 -26.42 -1.73
C ILE A 461 17.30 -26.91 -0.43
N LEU A 462 17.68 -28.12 -0.04
CA LEU A 462 17.28 -28.69 1.23
C LEU A 462 18.11 -28.05 2.35
N LEU A 463 17.58 -27.03 2.99
CA LEU A 463 18.15 -26.40 4.19
C LEU A 463 17.56 -27.04 5.45
N SER A 464 18.33 -27.05 6.55
CA SER A 464 17.74 -27.30 7.87
C SER A 464 16.68 -26.25 8.19
N ALA A 465 15.72 -26.58 9.07
CA ALA A 465 14.65 -25.66 9.45
C ALA A 465 15.19 -24.30 9.96
N THR A 466 16.26 -24.33 10.75
CA THR A 466 16.92 -23.12 11.25
C THR A 466 17.57 -22.31 10.12
N GLN A 467 18.32 -22.94 9.21
CA GLN A 467 18.95 -22.23 8.08
C GLN A 467 17.90 -21.64 7.14
N LYS A 468 16.83 -22.37 6.86
CA LYS A 468 15.69 -21.87 6.08
C LYS A 468 15.06 -20.64 6.73
N ALA A 469 14.81 -20.70 8.05
CA ALA A 469 14.23 -19.58 8.79
C ALA A 469 15.14 -18.34 8.78
N VAL A 470 16.45 -18.51 8.90
CA VAL A 470 17.42 -17.41 8.79
C VAL A 470 17.41 -16.80 7.39
N TYR A 471 17.44 -17.64 6.35
CA TYR A 471 17.36 -17.17 4.95
C TYR A 471 16.09 -16.34 4.68
N GLN A 472 14.94 -16.79 5.19
CA GLN A 472 13.64 -16.15 4.98
C GLN A 472 13.43 -14.88 5.82
N SER A 473 14.26 -14.62 6.80
CA SER A 473 14.13 -13.48 7.70
C SER A 473 15.30 -12.49 7.63
N MET A 474 16.32 -12.78 6.81
CA MET A 474 17.46 -11.89 6.57
C MET A 474 17.19 -10.90 5.43
N LEU A 475 17.95 -9.81 5.41
CA LEU A 475 17.97 -8.85 4.29
C LEU A 475 18.23 -9.57 2.97
N PRO A 476 17.35 -9.44 1.98
CA PRO A 476 17.60 -9.98 0.64
C PRO A 476 18.89 -9.42 0.05
N THR A 477 19.62 -10.25 -0.67
CA THR A 477 20.93 -9.87 -1.25
C THR A 477 20.84 -8.70 -2.21
N SER A 478 19.76 -8.60 -2.98
CA SER A 478 19.50 -7.46 -3.88
C SER A 478 19.25 -6.16 -3.13
N VAL A 479 18.54 -6.21 -2.00
CA VAL A 479 18.28 -5.05 -1.15
C VAL A 479 19.56 -4.52 -0.55
N LEU A 480 20.40 -5.42 -0.05
CA LEU A 480 21.70 -5.06 0.50
C LEU A 480 22.63 -4.51 -0.61
N SER A 481 22.61 -5.12 -1.79
CA SER A 481 23.35 -4.64 -2.96
C SER A 481 22.94 -3.20 -3.33
N ASP A 482 21.65 -2.93 -3.37
CA ASP A 482 21.13 -1.61 -3.68
C ASP A 482 21.53 -0.56 -2.62
N LEU A 483 21.46 -0.93 -1.35
CA LEU A 483 21.88 -0.06 -0.25
C LEU A 483 23.38 0.29 -0.33
N LEU A 484 24.24 -0.72 -0.55
CA LEU A 484 25.69 -0.56 -0.65
C LEU A 484 26.13 0.31 -1.83
N ARG A 485 25.40 0.28 -2.94
CA ARG A 485 25.74 1.05 -4.16
C ARG A 485 25.22 2.48 -4.15
N ARG A 486 24.32 2.84 -3.23
CA ARG A 486 23.74 4.18 -3.21
C ARG A 486 24.76 5.23 -2.76
N LYS A 487 24.95 6.22 -3.60
CA LYS A 487 25.69 7.46 -3.27
C LYS A 487 24.85 8.48 -2.49
N VAL A 488 23.67 8.08 -2.00
CA VAL A 488 22.67 8.95 -1.39
C VAL A 488 22.83 8.93 0.13
N HIS A 489 22.38 9.99 0.80
CA HIS A 489 22.48 10.20 2.24
C HIS A 489 21.76 9.18 3.13
N ILE A 490 20.97 8.27 2.54
CA ILE A 490 20.25 7.23 3.27
C ILE A 490 21.18 6.04 3.52
N LYS A 491 21.58 5.88 4.76
CA LYS A 491 22.55 4.87 5.17
C LYS A 491 21.93 3.68 5.91
N ARG A 492 20.64 3.73 6.22
CA ARG A 492 19.95 2.72 7.03
C ARG A 492 18.79 2.09 6.29
N GLU A 493 18.66 0.77 6.44
CA GLU A 493 17.53 -0.04 5.99
C GLU A 493 16.92 -0.80 7.15
N TYR A 494 15.59 -0.80 7.27
CA TYR A 494 14.84 -1.65 8.19
C TYR A 494 14.18 -2.78 7.43
N LEU A 495 14.22 -3.98 7.99
CA LEU A 495 13.57 -5.16 7.44
C LEU A 495 12.53 -5.68 8.43
N PHE A 496 11.30 -5.85 7.95
CA PHE A 496 10.22 -6.47 8.70
C PHE A 496 10.12 -7.93 8.27
N GLY A 497 10.61 -8.81 9.13
CA GLY A 497 10.66 -10.24 8.88
C GLY A 497 9.50 -11.00 9.53
N PRO A 498 9.45 -12.33 9.31
CA PRO A 498 8.46 -13.20 9.94
C PRO A 498 8.58 -13.21 11.46
N GLU A 499 7.46 -13.53 12.15
CA GLU A 499 7.39 -13.66 13.60
C GLU A 499 7.81 -12.40 14.35
N GLY A 500 7.46 -11.23 13.79
CA GLY A 500 7.65 -9.94 14.43
C GLY A 500 9.09 -9.44 14.49
N VAL A 501 10.03 -10.10 13.84
CA VAL A 501 11.43 -9.64 13.85
C VAL A 501 11.56 -8.34 13.03
N ILE A 502 12.30 -7.39 13.58
CA ILE A 502 12.72 -6.17 12.88
C ILE A 502 14.24 -6.13 12.95
N LEU A 503 14.87 -6.14 11.79
CA LEU A 503 16.29 -5.94 11.62
C LEU A 503 16.58 -4.54 11.08
N SER A 504 17.73 -3.99 11.45
CA SER A 504 18.23 -2.72 10.92
C SER A 504 19.68 -2.90 10.50
N TYR A 505 19.99 -2.47 9.28
CA TYR A 505 21.35 -2.41 8.77
C TYR A 505 21.74 -0.97 8.46
N GLN A 506 22.85 -0.51 9.00
CA GLN A 506 23.41 0.80 8.72
C GLN A 506 24.80 0.67 8.09
N LEU A 507 25.03 1.39 6.99
CA LEU A 507 26.31 1.48 6.32
C LEU A 507 27.36 2.09 7.25
N THR A 508 28.52 1.47 7.33
CA THR A 508 29.67 1.94 8.12
C THR A 508 30.84 2.43 7.28
N GLY A 509 30.87 2.07 6.00
CA GLY A 509 31.99 2.33 5.11
C GLY A 509 33.23 1.49 5.41
N SER A 510 33.06 0.33 6.06
CA SER A 510 34.17 -0.56 6.41
C SER A 510 34.81 -1.21 5.18
N PRO A 511 36.07 -1.69 5.27
CA PRO A 511 36.69 -2.48 4.22
C PRO A 511 35.93 -3.76 3.88
N GLU A 512 35.33 -4.39 4.87
CA GLU A 512 34.51 -5.60 4.73
C GLU A 512 33.23 -5.28 3.93
N GLU A 513 32.65 -4.12 4.14
CA GLU A 513 31.49 -3.63 3.40
C GLU A 513 31.83 -3.36 1.93
N GLU A 514 32.99 -2.74 1.67
CA GLU A 514 33.50 -2.55 0.32
C GLU A 514 33.77 -3.89 -0.39
N ALA A 515 34.26 -4.90 0.34
CA ALA A 515 34.47 -6.24 -0.20
C ALA A 515 33.19 -6.99 -0.56
N LEU A 516 32.05 -6.66 0.09
CA LEU A 516 30.76 -7.25 -0.26
C LEU A 516 30.17 -6.68 -1.56
N LYS A 517 30.47 -5.46 -1.95
CA LYS A 517 29.89 -4.81 -3.14
C LYS A 517 30.01 -5.63 -4.42
N PRO A 518 31.21 -6.14 -4.82
CA PRO A 518 31.31 -6.92 -6.06
C PRO A 518 30.57 -8.26 -5.96
N THR A 519 30.50 -8.88 -4.78
CA THR A 519 29.84 -10.18 -4.59
C THR A 519 28.32 -10.08 -4.63
N LEU A 520 27.77 -8.90 -4.36
CA LEU A 520 26.34 -8.59 -4.38
C LEU A 520 25.92 -7.88 -5.67
N ALA A 521 26.85 -7.53 -6.56
CA ALA A 521 26.54 -6.92 -7.83
C ALA A 521 25.72 -7.87 -8.71
N ALA A 522 24.66 -7.35 -9.34
CA ALA A 522 23.83 -8.14 -10.23
C ALA A 522 24.65 -8.71 -11.39
N LEU A 523 24.54 -10.02 -11.63
CA LEU A 523 25.22 -10.74 -12.72
C LEU A 523 24.43 -10.72 -14.02
N ASN A 524 23.10 -10.66 -13.91
CA ASN A 524 22.18 -10.54 -15.04
C ASN A 524 21.24 -9.37 -14.83
N LEU A 525 20.53 -8.97 -15.88
CA LEU A 525 19.45 -7.98 -15.80
C LEU A 525 18.45 -8.43 -14.74
N VAL A 526 18.18 -7.52 -13.79
CA VAL A 526 17.36 -7.78 -12.61
C VAL A 526 15.92 -8.10 -13.05
N ARG A 527 15.48 -9.33 -12.82
CA ARG A 527 14.06 -9.62 -12.73
C ARG A 527 13.53 -9.06 -11.40
N GLU A 528 12.36 -8.47 -11.42
CA GLU A 528 11.75 -7.87 -10.20
C GLU A 528 11.48 -8.91 -9.10
N ASP A 529 11.44 -10.20 -9.46
CA ASP A 529 11.10 -11.32 -8.59
C ASP A 529 12.28 -12.16 -8.12
N VAL A 530 13.45 -12.10 -8.77
CA VAL A 530 14.59 -12.98 -8.47
C VAL A 530 15.91 -12.22 -8.47
N ALA A 531 16.59 -12.21 -7.32
CA ALA A 531 17.97 -11.72 -7.24
C ALA A 531 18.95 -12.71 -7.88
N ASP A 532 19.89 -12.18 -8.65
CA ASP A 532 20.98 -12.96 -9.23
C ASP A 532 22.33 -12.25 -9.02
N ASN A 533 23.06 -12.68 -8.01
CA ASN A 533 24.41 -12.24 -7.70
C ASN A 533 25.24 -13.42 -7.15
N GLN A 534 26.52 -13.21 -6.96
CA GLN A 534 27.41 -14.27 -6.50
C GLN A 534 26.98 -14.85 -5.14
N ILE A 535 26.68 -14.01 -4.16
CA ILE A 535 26.21 -14.45 -2.82
C ILE A 535 24.91 -15.22 -2.93
N GLU A 536 23.95 -14.72 -3.69
CA GLU A 536 22.66 -15.41 -3.86
C GLU A 536 22.82 -16.79 -4.51
N ARG A 537 23.70 -16.91 -5.50
CA ARG A 537 24.03 -18.21 -6.11
C ARG A 537 24.69 -19.16 -5.10
N GLN A 538 25.57 -18.66 -4.25
CA GLN A 538 26.19 -19.45 -3.19
C GLN A 538 25.18 -19.91 -2.14
N LEU A 539 24.25 -19.05 -1.75
CA LEU A 539 23.16 -19.41 -0.85
C LEU A 539 22.25 -20.48 -1.47
N ARG A 540 21.89 -20.35 -2.72
CA ARG A 540 21.04 -21.32 -3.45
C ARG A 540 21.72 -22.66 -3.70
N SER A 541 23.02 -22.67 -3.91
CA SER A 541 23.82 -23.91 -4.12
C SER A 541 24.20 -24.58 -2.81
N GLY A 542 24.04 -23.92 -1.67
CA GLY A 542 24.49 -24.39 -0.37
C GLY A 542 26.00 -24.19 -0.13
N ALA A 543 26.73 -23.53 -1.04
CA ALA A 543 28.13 -23.18 -0.84
C ALA A 543 28.35 -22.16 0.30
N LEU A 544 27.35 -21.36 0.60
CA LEU A 544 27.32 -20.43 1.72
C LEU A 544 26.08 -20.70 2.57
N ALA A 545 26.24 -20.98 3.85
CA ALA A 545 25.12 -21.14 4.76
C ALA A 545 24.51 -19.78 5.10
N PRO A 546 23.17 -19.65 5.24
CA PRO A 546 22.52 -18.41 5.63
C PRO A 546 23.04 -17.78 6.91
N VAL A 547 23.40 -18.59 7.93
CA VAL A 547 24.01 -18.10 9.18
C VAL A 547 25.38 -17.45 8.92
N ASP A 548 26.18 -18.02 8.01
CA ASP A 548 27.50 -17.47 7.66
C ASP A 548 27.35 -16.15 6.87
N PHE A 549 26.33 -16.05 6.03
CA PHE A 549 25.99 -14.79 5.36
C PHE A 549 25.63 -13.70 6.37
N VAL A 550 24.78 -14.00 7.36
CA VAL A 550 24.48 -13.06 8.45
C VAL A 550 25.73 -12.60 9.17
N THR A 551 26.64 -13.52 9.45
CA THR A 551 27.94 -13.22 10.10
C THR A 551 28.78 -12.28 9.23
N GLN A 552 28.85 -12.50 7.92
CA GLN A 552 29.57 -11.61 6.98
C GLN A 552 28.97 -10.19 6.99
N VAL A 553 27.64 -10.08 6.94
CA VAL A 553 26.94 -8.78 6.97
C VAL A 553 27.14 -8.09 8.31
N ALA A 554 27.09 -8.81 9.42
CA ALA A 554 27.33 -8.26 10.78
C ALA A 554 28.77 -7.75 10.96
N LYS A 555 29.75 -8.35 10.27
CA LYS A 555 31.15 -7.85 10.24
C LYS A 555 31.29 -6.60 9.37
N ALA A 556 30.53 -6.54 8.28
CA ALA A 556 30.66 -5.47 7.30
C ALA A 556 30.08 -4.16 7.80
N GLY A 557 28.90 -4.19 8.40
CA GLY A 557 28.18 -3.00 8.83
C GLY A 557 27.53 -3.12 10.19
N ASP A 558 26.73 -2.13 10.53
CA ASP A 558 25.97 -2.11 11.78
C ASP A 558 24.63 -2.84 11.59
N LEU A 559 24.62 -4.14 11.83
CA LEU A 559 23.44 -4.98 11.79
C LEU A 559 22.87 -5.13 13.21
N GLN A 560 21.64 -4.70 13.40
CA GLN A 560 20.94 -4.71 14.69
C GLN A 560 19.64 -5.49 14.62
N VAL A 561 19.32 -6.18 15.70
CA VAL A 561 17.99 -6.69 16.00
C VAL A 561 17.26 -5.59 16.76
N VAL A 562 16.27 -4.98 16.14
CA VAL A 562 15.43 -3.91 16.75
C VAL A 562 14.29 -4.53 17.53
N ASN A 563 13.58 -5.51 16.95
CA ASN A 563 12.65 -6.39 17.64
C ASN A 563 13.13 -7.84 17.46
N GLY A 564 13.28 -8.55 18.55
CA GLY A 564 13.77 -9.92 18.52
C GLY A 564 12.67 -10.98 18.47
N ASN A 565 13.08 -12.19 18.19
CA ASN A 565 12.30 -13.42 18.35
C ASN A 565 13.23 -14.56 18.81
N HIS A 566 12.71 -15.77 18.92
CA HIS A 566 13.53 -16.90 19.37
C HIS A 566 14.71 -17.21 18.43
N LEU A 567 14.55 -16.97 17.12
CA LEU A 567 15.58 -17.20 16.11
C LEU A 567 16.73 -16.17 16.22
N TRP A 568 16.40 -14.90 16.33
CA TRP A 568 17.33 -13.78 16.33
C TRP A 568 17.79 -13.35 17.73
N GLY A 569 17.07 -13.76 18.77
CA GLY A 569 17.36 -13.42 20.15
C GLY A 569 16.86 -12.04 20.56
N TYR A 570 17.47 -11.47 21.61
CA TYR A 570 17.09 -10.16 22.13
C TYR A 570 17.47 -9.01 21.19
N PRO A 571 16.81 -7.86 21.30
CA PRO A 571 17.25 -6.62 20.66
C PRO A 571 18.70 -6.29 21.03
N ARG A 572 19.55 -6.16 20.04
CA ARG A 572 20.97 -5.88 20.20
C ARG A 572 21.65 -5.61 18.87
N ARG A 573 22.83 -5.03 18.91
CA ARG A 573 23.76 -5.08 17.77
C ARG A 573 24.29 -6.52 17.64
N LEU A 574 24.23 -7.05 16.42
CA LEU A 574 24.78 -8.37 16.14
C LEU A 574 26.30 -8.28 16.02
N SER A 575 27.00 -9.04 16.84
CA SER A 575 28.42 -9.26 16.71
C SER A 575 28.67 -10.58 15.97
N ALA A 576 29.78 -10.66 15.25
CA ALA A 576 30.18 -11.92 14.63
C ALA A 576 30.87 -12.83 15.66
N PRO A 577 30.66 -14.17 15.63
CA PRO A 577 29.75 -14.89 14.73
C PRO A 577 28.27 -14.84 15.19
N PHE A 578 27.36 -14.88 14.22
CA PHE A 578 25.93 -14.98 14.52
C PHE A 578 25.56 -16.44 14.86
N VAL A 579 24.86 -16.62 15.98
CA VAL A 579 24.34 -17.92 16.40
C VAL A 579 22.83 -17.82 16.55
N PRO A 580 22.03 -18.57 15.79
CA PRO A 580 20.58 -18.55 15.91
C PRO A 580 20.08 -19.41 17.07
N ASN A 581 18.85 -19.17 17.52
CA ASN A 581 18.13 -19.95 18.54
C ASN A 581 18.85 -20.03 19.91
N VAL A 582 19.60 -19.01 20.28
CA VAL A 582 20.30 -18.98 21.61
C VAL A 582 19.30 -18.71 22.74
N VAL A 583 18.19 -18.06 22.43
CA VAL A 583 17.17 -17.66 23.42
C VAL A 583 15.87 -18.41 23.15
N SER A 584 15.36 -19.11 24.14
CA SER A 584 14.06 -19.79 24.04
C SER A 584 12.89 -18.80 24.03
N GLN A 585 11.75 -19.17 23.43
CA GLN A 585 10.53 -18.38 23.48
C GLN A 585 10.10 -18.05 24.93
N ALA A 586 10.24 -19.01 25.84
CA ALA A 586 9.95 -18.81 27.25
C ALA A 586 10.88 -17.77 27.88
N ALA A 587 12.16 -17.77 27.53
CA ALA A 587 13.12 -16.78 28.04
C ALA A 587 12.84 -15.37 27.47
N LEU A 588 12.46 -15.24 26.19
CA LEU A 588 12.03 -13.96 25.61
C LEU A 588 10.78 -13.40 26.29
N ALA A 589 9.83 -14.24 26.65
CA ALA A 589 8.64 -13.83 27.40
C ALA A 589 8.93 -13.36 28.83
N ILE A 590 10.03 -13.82 29.42
CA ILE A 590 10.41 -13.52 30.81
C ILE A 590 11.34 -12.32 30.94
N LYS A 591 12.29 -12.19 30.01
CA LYS A 591 13.35 -11.18 30.09
C LYS A 591 13.37 -10.36 28.81
N GLN A 592 12.75 -9.19 28.86
CA GLN A 592 12.87 -8.21 27.79
C GLN A 592 14.05 -7.30 28.11
N VAL A 593 15.17 -7.53 27.43
CA VAL A 593 16.29 -6.60 27.43
C VAL A 593 16.23 -5.84 26.11
N PHE A 594 16.02 -4.54 26.19
CA PHE A 594 16.05 -3.66 25.03
C PHE A 594 17.36 -2.89 24.98
N ALA A 595 17.80 -2.54 23.77
CA ALA A 595 18.80 -1.50 23.63
C ALA A 595 18.22 -0.18 24.19
N ASP A 596 16.97 0.14 23.84
CA ASP A 596 16.10 1.11 24.50
C ASP A 596 14.68 0.56 24.49
N ALA A 597 13.91 0.82 25.54
CA ALA A 597 12.53 0.37 25.60
C ALA A 597 11.70 0.98 24.45
N PRO A 598 10.84 0.18 23.80
CA PRO A 598 9.89 0.73 22.82
C PRO A 598 9.01 1.80 23.46
N CYS A 599 8.88 2.93 22.77
CA CYS A 599 8.07 4.05 23.25
C CYS A 599 6.87 4.30 22.35
N SER A 600 5.86 4.93 22.93
CA SER A 600 4.68 5.43 22.23
C SER A 600 5.05 6.56 21.26
N PRO A 601 4.14 6.93 20.33
CA PRO A 601 4.21 8.24 19.69
C PRO A 601 4.28 9.39 20.71
N ILE A 602 4.63 10.56 20.22
CA ILE A 602 4.64 11.78 21.00
C ILE A 602 3.20 12.32 21.17
N PHE A 603 2.89 12.70 22.39
CA PHE A 603 1.64 13.36 22.77
C PHE A 603 1.93 14.75 23.36
N THR A 604 0.93 15.59 23.40
CA THR A 604 1.04 16.94 23.95
C THR A 604 0.63 17.02 25.42
N GLN A 605 0.09 15.94 25.96
CA GLN A 605 -0.32 15.80 27.37
C GLN A 605 0.06 14.42 27.90
N ALA A 606 0.41 14.34 29.17
CA ALA A 606 0.77 13.08 29.84
C ALA A 606 -0.40 12.09 29.83
N TYR A 607 -1.61 12.54 30.09
CA TYR A 607 -2.80 11.69 30.08
C TYR A 607 -3.06 11.03 28.71
N ASP A 608 -2.80 11.75 27.62
CA ASP A 608 -3.00 11.20 26.26
C ASP A 608 -2.01 10.07 26.00
N ALA A 609 -0.76 10.22 26.41
CA ALA A 609 0.26 9.18 26.30
C ALA A 609 -0.11 7.94 27.13
N VAL A 610 -0.59 8.13 28.35
CA VAL A 610 -1.05 7.05 29.23
C VAL A 610 -2.30 6.38 28.64
N ARG A 611 -3.22 7.14 28.07
CA ARG A 611 -4.40 6.62 27.39
C ARG A 611 -4.04 5.71 26.23
N TYR A 612 -3.01 6.07 25.47
CA TYR A 612 -2.47 5.23 24.42
C TYR A 612 -1.93 3.89 24.97
N ALA A 613 -1.15 3.94 26.04
CA ALA A 613 -0.67 2.73 26.72
C ALA A 613 -1.82 1.85 27.25
N GLN A 614 -2.87 2.49 27.78
CA GLN A 614 -4.08 1.78 28.25
C GLN A 614 -4.76 0.99 27.12
N ARG A 615 -4.86 1.55 25.92
CA ARG A 615 -5.45 0.86 24.76
C ARG A 615 -4.63 -0.32 24.28
N LEU A 616 -3.31 -0.29 24.48
CA LEU A 616 -2.42 -1.39 24.12
C LEU A 616 -2.37 -2.47 25.21
N SER A 617 -2.77 -2.16 26.44
CA SER A 617 -2.72 -3.11 27.56
C SER A 617 -4.03 -3.86 27.69
N SER A 618 -3.95 -5.20 27.64
CA SER A 618 -5.04 -6.07 28.04
C SER A 618 -4.80 -6.54 29.46
N PRO A 619 -5.82 -6.71 30.30
CA PRO A 619 -5.67 -7.29 31.63
C PRO A 619 -4.99 -8.66 31.56
N GLN A 620 -3.94 -8.87 32.36
CA GLN A 620 -3.17 -10.11 32.38
C GLN A 620 -2.96 -10.58 33.82
N ALA A 621 -2.59 -11.86 33.97
CA ALA A 621 -2.31 -12.45 35.29
C ALA A 621 -1.17 -11.76 36.05
N GLN A 622 -0.30 -11.03 35.36
CA GLN A 622 0.84 -10.33 35.93
C GLN A 622 0.72 -8.82 35.77
N LEU A 623 1.17 -8.11 36.82
CA LEU A 623 1.30 -6.67 36.81
C LEU A 623 2.27 -6.25 35.72
N ARG A 624 1.86 -5.27 34.90
CA ARG A 624 2.71 -4.62 33.92
C ARG A 624 2.91 -3.16 34.29
N PHE A 625 3.98 -2.58 33.83
CA PHE A 625 4.32 -1.20 34.10
C PHE A 625 4.93 -0.51 32.86
N GLY A 626 5.02 0.81 32.95
CA GLY A 626 5.80 1.62 32.04
C GLY A 626 6.04 3.01 32.60
N TYR A 627 6.96 3.73 31.98
CA TYR A 627 7.34 5.08 32.39
C TYR A 627 6.64 6.12 31.55
N VAL A 628 6.22 7.19 32.18
CA VAL A 628 5.74 8.40 31.50
C VAL A 628 6.90 9.39 31.42
N LEU A 629 7.30 9.74 30.20
CA LEU A 629 8.47 10.57 29.93
C LEU A 629 8.01 11.90 29.34
N LYS A 630 8.73 12.96 29.70
CA LYS A 630 8.50 14.32 29.19
C LYS A 630 9.77 14.86 28.57
N ASP A 631 9.66 15.51 27.41
CA ASP A 631 10.73 16.27 26.81
C ASP A 631 11.09 17.45 27.72
N ALA A 632 12.36 17.59 28.07
CA ALA A 632 12.83 18.63 28.99
C ALA A 632 12.63 20.07 28.47
N ARG A 633 12.45 20.24 27.17
CA ARG A 633 12.39 21.55 26.48
C ARG A 633 11.00 21.87 25.93
N LYS A 634 10.12 20.88 25.77
CA LYS A 634 8.84 21.02 25.08
C LYS A 634 7.70 20.42 25.88
N GLN A 635 6.47 20.82 25.57
CA GLN A 635 5.25 20.13 26.00
C GLN A 635 5.02 18.86 25.14
N ALA A 636 5.90 17.90 25.31
CA ALA A 636 5.86 16.63 24.59
C ALA A 636 6.06 15.47 25.56
N TYR A 637 5.17 14.51 25.50
CA TYR A 637 5.12 13.36 26.38
C TYR A 637 5.09 12.07 25.57
N MET A 638 5.70 11.04 26.10
CA MET A 638 5.60 9.68 25.60
C MET A 638 5.58 8.69 26.75
N THR A 639 5.12 7.49 26.53
CA THR A 639 5.23 6.38 27.46
C THR A 639 6.09 5.29 26.86
N THR A 640 6.80 4.54 27.69
CA THR A 640 7.26 3.22 27.26
C THR A 640 6.05 2.33 27.06
N LEU A 641 6.12 1.38 26.14
CA LEU A 641 5.06 0.39 25.95
C LEU A 641 4.97 -0.50 27.20
N PRO A 642 3.79 -1.10 27.50
CA PRO A 642 3.62 -1.93 28.69
C PRO A 642 4.63 -3.09 28.74
N LEU A 643 5.46 -3.13 29.75
CA LEU A 643 6.48 -4.16 29.95
C LEU A 643 5.88 -5.35 30.71
N VAL A 644 6.11 -6.56 30.18
CA VAL A 644 5.48 -7.78 30.70
C VAL A 644 6.09 -8.22 32.01
N ARG A 645 7.38 -8.06 32.17
CA ARG A 645 8.15 -8.36 33.39
C ARG A 645 9.33 -7.42 33.50
N GLY A 646 9.74 -7.16 34.71
CA GLY A 646 10.88 -6.35 35.07
C GLY A 646 10.66 -5.68 36.39
N ASP A 647 11.69 -5.10 36.92
CA ASP A 647 11.64 -4.27 38.10
C ASP A 647 11.68 -2.79 37.68
N TYR A 648 10.57 -2.07 37.81
CA TYR A 648 10.51 -0.65 37.41
C TYR A 648 11.45 0.25 38.24
N THR A 649 12.01 -0.28 39.30
CA THR A 649 13.05 0.44 40.08
C THR A 649 14.43 0.37 39.43
N ARG A 650 14.59 -0.44 38.39
CA ARG A 650 15.88 -0.72 37.75
C ARG A 650 15.87 -0.33 36.29
N PHE A 651 16.26 0.91 36.00
CA PHE A 651 16.30 1.42 34.64
C PHE A 651 17.22 0.63 33.69
N GLU A 652 18.28 0.01 34.22
CA GLU A 652 19.20 -0.85 33.47
C GLU A 652 18.53 -2.11 32.86
N GLN A 653 17.34 -2.47 33.32
CA GLN A 653 16.55 -3.55 32.74
C GLN A 653 15.67 -3.07 31.56
N VAL A 654 15.52 -1.75 31.40
CA VAL A 654 14.60 -1.11 30.46
C VAL A 654 15.35 -0.30 29.42
N PHE A 655 16.41 0.41 29.81
CA PHE A 655 17.21 1.26 28.95
C PHE A 655 18.67 0.86 28.94
N VAL A 656 19.37 1.15 27.85
CA VAL A 656 20.82 0.99 27.77
C VAL A 656 21.50 1.83 28.86
N ASP A 657 22.46 1.24 29.57
CA ASP A 657 23.21 1.89 30.62
C ASP A 657 22.36 2.48 31.75
N GLY A 658 21.10 2.11 31.87
CA GLY A 658 20.18 2.62 32.90
C GLY A 658 19.83 4.08 32.74
N LEU A 659 20.05 4.68 31.58
CA LEU A 659 19.76 6.09 31.29
C LEU A 659 18.42 6.23 30.54
N LEU A 660 17.66 7.25 30.89
CA LEU A 660 16.46 7.64 30.13
C LEU A 660 16.88 8.12 28.73
N PRO A 661 15.95 8.05 27.72
CA PRO A 661 16.21 8.60 26.42
C PRO A 661 16.70 10.05 26.46
N GLN A 662 17.66 10.39 25.63
CA GLN A 662 18.32 11.71 25.65
C GLN A 662 17.29 12.85 25.51
N GLY A 663 17.36 13.81 26.42
CA GLY A 663 16.47 14.98 26.45
C GLY A 663 15.13 14.75 27.13
N TYR A 664 14.89 13.55 27.69
CA TYR A 664 13.66 13.21 28.40
C TYR A 664 13.90 13.07 29.91
N THR A 665 12.88 13.44 30.66
CA THR A 665 12.82 13.29 32.12
C THR A 665 11.63 12.44 32.50
N LEU A 666 11.68 11.79 33.66
CA LEU A 666 10.56 11.02 34.18
C LEU A 666 9.45 11.97 34.66
N GLU A 667 8.24 11.77 34.14
CA GLU A 667 7.03 12.50 34.55
C GLU A 667 6.09 11.69 35.43
N GLY A 668 6.21 10.37 35.38
CA GLY A 668 5.42 9.45 36.20
C GLY A 668 5.68 7.98 35.87
N LEU A 669 5.01 7.14 36.60
CA LEU A 669 4.97 5.69 36.41
C LEU A 669 3.51 5.31 36.10
N TYR A 670 3.29 4.38 35.21
CA TYR A 670 1.98 3.77 35.06
C TYR A 670 2.04 2.26 35.40
N LEU A 671 0.99 1.78 36.03
CA LEU A 671 0.78 0.38 36.34
C LEU A 671 -0.46 -0.14 35.66
N CYS A 672 -0.41 -1.33 35.07
CA CYS A 672 -1.56 -2.02 34.48
C CYS A 672 -2.04 -3.09 35.45
N ALA A 673 -3.32 -3.08 35.78
CA ALA A 673 -3.91 -4.01 36.73
C ALA A 673 -3.73 -5.48 36.33
N SER A 674 -3.53 -6.33 37.31
CA SER A 674 -3.55 -7.79 37.18
C SER A 674 -4.99 -8.31 37.14
N THR A 675 -5.24 -9.42 36.47
CA THR A 675 -6.51 -10.15 36.55
C THR A 675 -6.68 -10.97 37.84
N LEU A 676 -5.63 -11.04 38.67
CA LEU A 676 -5.70 -11.72 39.96
C LEU A 676 -6.50 -10.89 40.95
N ALA A 677 -7.47 -11.53 41.60
CA ALA A 677 -8.27 -10.89 42.63
C ALA A 677 -7.42 -10.48 43.86
N ILE A 678 -7.66 -9.28 44.34
CA ILE A 678 -7.02 -8.75 45.57
C ILE A 678 -7.95 -8.83 46.78
N ALA A 679 -9.16 -9.33 46.60
CA ALA A 679 -10.19 -9.52 47.60
C ALA A 679 -11.10 -10.69 47.20
N PRO A 680 -12.01 -11.15 48.06
CA PRO A 680 -13.00 -12.15 47.70
C PRO A 680 -13.81 -11.76 46.44
N THR A 681 -14.21 -12.74 45.64
CA THR A 681 -14.89 -12.56 44.33
C THR A 681 -16.23 -11.80 44.40
N ASN A 682 -16.80 -11.63 45.57
CA ASN A 682 -18.00 -10.83 45.78
C ASN A 682 -17.76 -9.31 45.90
N ASP A 683 -16.49 -8.89 45.96
CA ASP A 683 -16.14 -7.47 45.91
C ASP A 683 -15.94 -7.03 44.46
N ALA A 684 -16.83 -6.23 43.93
CA ALA A 684 -16.77 -5.76 42.54
C ALA A 684 -15.52 -4.94 42.18
N MET A 685 -14.85 -4.37 43.18
CA MET A 685 -13.62 -3.62 43.01
C MET A 685 -12.36 -4.51 42.99
N ALA A 686 -12.46 -5.74 43.36
CA ALA A 686 -11.31 -6.63 43.54
C ALA A 686 -10.48 -6.79 42.26
N LEU A 687 -11.13 -6.82 41.11
CA LEU A 687 -10.49 -6.94 39.81
C LEU A 687 -10.25 -5.58 39.12
N SER A 688 -10.71 -4.48 39.71
CA SER A 688 -10.68 -3.14 39.14
C SER A 688 -9.64 -2.23 39.80
N PHE A 689 -8.84 -2.75 40.75
CA PHE A 689 -7.86 -1.94 41.44
C PHE A 689 -6.55 -2.72 41.70
N PHE A 690 -5.67 -2.16 42.45
CA PHE A 690 -4.32 -2.66 42.67
C PHE A 690 -4.16 -3.14 44.15
N SER A 691 -3.31 -4.14 44.37
CA SER A 691 -3.00 -4.56 45.72
C SER A 691 -2.32 -3.43 46.49
N PRO A 692 -2.53 -3.35 47.82
CA PRO A 692 -1.89 -2.33 48.64
C PRO A 692 -0.36 -2.34 48.54
N GLN A 693 0.26 -3.49 48.42
CA GLN A 693 1.71 -3.61 48.31
C GLN A 693 2.22 -3.13 46.94
N ALA A 694 1.52 -3.47 45.82
CA ALA A 694 1.88 -3.00 44.51
C ALA A 694 1.81 -1.47 44.41
N LEU A 695 0.76 -0.88 44.97
CA LEU A 695 0.57 0.56 44.99
C LEU A 695 1.65 1.24 45.88
N ALA A 696 1.90 0.73 47.05
CA ALA A 696 2.93 1.26 47.94
C ALA A 696 4.33 1.21 47.30
N ASN A 697 4.67 0.13 46.64
CA ASN A 697 5.93 0.02 45.88
C ASN A 697 6.04 1.07 44.78
N GLY A 698 4.96 1.30 44.01
CA GLY A 698 4.90 2.34 42.99
C GLY A 698 5.06 3.74 43.57
N VAL A 699 4.38 4.07 44.64
CA VAL A 699 4.50 5.35 45.35
C VAL A 699 5.91 5.56 45.89
N ASN A 700 6.53 4.56 46.49
CA ASN A 700 7.91 4.64 46.97
C ASN A 700 8.88 4.94 45.81
N PHE A 701 8.71 4.26 44.68
CA PHE A 701 9.56 4.48 43.51
C PHE A 701 9.46 5.91 42.99
N VAL A 702 8.25 6.41 42.68
CA VAL A 702 8.09 7.77 42.17
C VAL A 702 8.49 8.83 43.19
N SER A 703 8.29 8.58 44.48
CA SER A 703 8.74 9.48 45.57
C SER A 703 10.25 9.54 45.73
N SER A 704 10.97 8.43 45.46
CA SER A 704 12.43 8.38 45.50
C SER A 704 13.09 9.23 44.43
N LEU A 705 12.40 9.52 43.34
CA LEU A 705 12.89 10.25 42.15
C LEU A 705 12.41 11.70 42.11
N ALA A 706 11.41 12.06 42.88
CA ALA A 706 10.68 13.32 42.73
C ALA A 706 11.39 14.57 43.26
N GLY A 707 12.55 14.49 43.91
CA GLY A 707 13.18 15.65 44.50
C GLY A 707 12.25 16.41 45.47
N ASN A 708 11.84 17.64 45.10
CA ASN A 708 10.93 18.47 45.88
C ASN A 708 9.44 18.39 45.46
N GLY A 709 9.10 17.56 44.49
CA GLY A 709 7.71 17.41 43.99
C GLY A 709 7.22 15.97 43.96
N ALA A 710 5.91 15.76 44.09
CA ALA A 710 5.32 14.44 43.95
C ALA A 710 5.10 14.09 42.46
N LEU A 711 5.75 13.03 41.98
CA LEU A 711 5.44 12.49 40.66
C LEU A 711 4.18 11.64 40.74
N PRO A 712 3.29 11.72 39.73
CA PRO A 712 2.07 10.93 39.71
C PRO A 712 2.32 9.47 39.39
N LEU A 713 1.43 8.64 39.92
CA LEU A 713 1.27 7.24 39.58
C LEU A 713 -0.03 7.08 38.81
N TYR A 714 0.05 6.60 37.55
CA TYR A 714 -1.12 6.33 36.75
C TYR A 714 -1.54 4.88 36.89
N LEU A 715 -2.81 4.64 37.11
CA LEU A 715 -3.38 3.33 37.41
C LEU A 715 -4.36 2.95 36.27
N LEU A 716 -3.97 1.95 35.49
CA LEU A 716 -4.78 1.42 34.40
C LEU A 716 -5.54 0.20 34.92
N CYS A 717 -6.80 0.41 35.27
CA CYS A 717 -7.63 -0.61 35.90
C CYS A 717 -8.16 -1.63 34.88
N ALA A 718 -8.43 -2.85 35.35
CA ALA A 718 -8.89 -3.95 34.49
C ALA A 718 -10.28 -3.70 33.87
N ASP A 719 -11.10 -2.88 34.49
CA ASP A 719 -12.43 -2.47 33.99
C ASP A 719 -12.39 -1.31 32.98
N GLY A 720 -11.20 -0.87 32.61
CA GLY A 720 -10.98 0.23 31.64
C GLY A 720 -10.89 1.61 32.26
N ALA A 721 -11.02 1.75 33.57
CA ALA A 721 -10.81 3.01 34.25
C ALA A 721 -9.34 3.44 34.22
N LEU A 722 -9.10 4.74 34.11
CA LEU A 722 -7.79 5.37 34.27
C LEU A 722 -7.81 6.30 35.45
N LEU A 723 -6.95 6.03 36.42
CA LEU A 723 -6.80 6.84 37.63
C LEU A 723 -5.42 7.49 37.68
N ARG A 724 -5.32 8.61 38.40
CA ARG A 724 -4.07 9.25 38.73
C ARG A 724 -3.97 9.39 40.23
N TYR A 725 -2.87 8.93 40.79
CA TYR A 725 -2.58 9.05 42.24
C TYR A 725 -1.31 9.84 42.47
N SER A 726 -1.39 10.88 43.27
CA SER A 726 -0.27 11.67 43.73
C SER A 726 -0.22 11.61 45.27
N PHE A 727 0.82 10.99 45.81
CA PHE A 727 1.00 10.92 47.26
C PHE A 727 1.49 12.26 47.79
N THR A 728 0.68 12.92 48.62
CA THR A 728 0.94 14.30 49.09
C THR A 728 1.57 14.40 50.44
N LYS A 729 1.58 13.32 51.22
CA LYS A 729 2.24 13.27 52.53
C LYS A 729 3.73 13.09 52.35
N ASN A 730 4.48 14.17 52.47
CA ASN A 730 5.93 14.16 52.30
C ASN A 730 6.66 13.59 53.53
N GLY A 731 7.79 12.91 53.27
CA GLY A 731 8.72 12.46 54.23
C GLY A 731 8.83 10.93 54.37
N ARG A 732 10.01 10.49 54.78
CA ARG A 732 10.35 9.07 54.91
C ARG A 732 9.42 8.32 55.89
N GLN A 733 8.97 9.04 56.93
CA GLN A 733 8.05 8.48 57.93
C GLN A 733 6.67 8.18 57.35
N SER A 734 6.15 9.05 56.47
CA SER A 734 4.87 8.84 55.79
C SER A 734 4.93 7.66 54.81
N LEU A 735 6.02 7.52 54.10
CA LEU A 735 6.27 6.37 53.18
C LEU A 735 6.40 5.06 53.97
N ASN A 736 7.08 5.06 55.11
CA ASN A 736 7.18 3.90 56.00
C ASN A 736 5.81 3.51 56.56
N ALA A 737 4.98 4.49 56.94
CA ALA A 737 3.61 4.25 57.37
C ALA A 737 2.75 3.64 56.28
N LEU A 738 2.85 4.11 55.02
CA LEU A 738 2.16 3.55 53.87
C LEU A 738 2.55 2.08 53.63
N ASN A 739 3.83 1.78 53.73
CA ASN A 739 4.34 0.41 53.54
C ASN A 739 3.86 -0.52 54.67
N ALA A 740 3.86 -0.04 55.93
CA ALA A 740 3.37 -0.82 57.03
C ALA A 740 1.87 -1.10 56.95
N GLU A 741 1.08 -0.10 56.54
CA GLU A 741 -0.34 -0.23 56.30
C GLU A 741 -0.62 -1.22 55.15
N ALA A 742 0.12 -1.16 54.07
CA ALA A 742 -0.05 -2.08 52.95
C ALA A 742 0.16 -3.54 53.35
N ARG A 743 1.19 -3.81 54.12
CA ARG A 743 1.49 -5.18 54.66
C ARG A 743 0.37 -5.69 55.56
N THR A 744 -0.25 -4.82 56.32
CA THR A 744 -1.35 -5.16 57.25
C THR A 744 -2.67 -5.35 56.54
N LEU A 745 -2.93 -4.49 55.54
CA LEU A 745 -4.22 -4.42 54.87
C LEU A 745 -4.38 -5.52 53.79
N GLU A 746 -3.33 -5.89 53.10
CA GLU A 746 -3.42 -6.87 52.00
C GLU A 746 -3.98 -8.24 52.48
N PRO A 747 -3.51 -8.83 53.55
CA PRO A 747 -4.11 -10.04 54.10
C PRO A 747 -5.58 -9.86 54.54
N LYS A 748 -5.95 -8.70 55.05
CA LYS A 748 -7.34 -8.41 55.46
C LYS A 748 -8.28 -8.30 54.27
N LEU A 749 -7.83 -7.74 53.19
CA LEU A 749 -8.60 -7.69 51.92
C LEU A 749 -8.84 -9.11 51.39
N LEU A 750 -7.80 -9.92 51.33
CA LEU A 750 -7.89 -11.33 50.90
C LEU A 750 -8.81 -12.17 51.79
N ALA A 751 -8.82 -11.90 53.10
CA ALA A 751 -9.69 -12.57 54.05
C ALA A 751 -11.14 -12.01 54.07
N GLY A 752 -11.42 -10.91 53.38
CA GLY A 752 -12.71 -10.27 53.38
C GLY A 752 -13.07 -9.49 54.68
N THR A 753 -12.10 -9.25 55.55
CA THR A 753 -12.26 -8.47 56.81
C THR A 753 -12.09 -6.96 56.60
N ALA A 754 -11.62 -6.54 55.40
CA ALA A 754 -11.57 -5.18 54.95
C ALA A 754 -12.12 -5.11 53.48
N THR A 755 -12.70 -3.97 53.12
CA THR A 755 -13.22 -3.76 51.75
C THR A 755 -12.25 -2.93 50.90
N VAL A 756 -12.24 -3.17 49.57
CA VAL A 756 -11.43 -2.37 48.64
C VAL A 756 -11.91 -0.91 48.64
N ALA A 757 -13.22 -0.67 48.83
CA ALA A 757 -13.78 0.69 48.89
C ALA A 757 -13.23 1.49 50.09
N ASP A 758 -13.09 0.83 51.25
CA ASP A 758 -12.48 1.48 52.43
C ASP A 758 -10.99 1.76 52.22
N TYR A 759 -10.29 0.84 51.56
CA TYR A 759 -8.89 1.04 51.18
C TYR A 759 -8.73 2.25 50.20
N VAL A 760 -9.57 2.37 49.19
CA VAL A 760 -9.56 3.49 48.24
C VAL A 760 -9.81 4.82 48.97
N ARG A 761 -10.79 4.85 49.86
CA ARG A 761 -11.08 6.05 50.69
C ARG A 761 -9.90 6.42 51.61
N GLY A 762 -9.22 5.42 52.15
CA GLY A 762 -7.99 5.62 52.92
C GLY A 762 -6.88 6.26 52.08
N LEU A 763 -6.66 5.78 50.86
CA LEU A 763 -5.69 6.39 49.92
C LEU A 763 -6.04 7.85 49.60
N ALA A 764 -7.30 8.18 49.42
CA ALA A 764 -7.74 9.54 49.17
C ALA A 764 -7.44 10.52 50.34
N THR A 765 -7.25 10.02 51.56
CA THR A 765 -6.83 10.84 52.71
C THR A 765 -5.32 11.07 52.79
N GLN A 766 -4.53 10.25 52.09
CA GLN A 766 -3.06 10.29 52.09
C GLN A 766 -2.50 11.00 50.87
N GLY A 767 -3.33 11.23 49.84
CA GLY A 767 -2.93 11.84 48.60
C GLY A 767 -4.11 12.24 47.74
N GLU A 768 -3.82 12.67 46.53
CA GLU A 768 -4.84 13.02 45.54
C GLU A 768 -5.07 11.85 44.60
N LEU A 769 -6.25 11.24 44.69
CA LEU A 769 -6.72 10.21 43.77
C LEU A 769 -7.80 10.78 42.86
N TYR A 770 -7.61 10.68 41.54
CA TYR A 770 -8.50 11.26 40.54
C TYR A 770 -8.91 10.23 39.50
N VAL A 771 -10.21 10.11 39.23
CA VAL A 771 -10.75 9.28 38.15
C VAL A 771 -10.70 10.09 36.85
N ARG A 772 -9.86 9.69 35.92
CA ARG A 772 -9.72 10.39 34.64
C ARG A 772 -10.56 9.76 33.53
N VAL A 773 -10.63 8.42 33.48
CA VAL A 773 -11.51 7.66 32.61
C VAL A 773 -12.50 6.90 33.48
N ARG A 774 -13.78 7.14 33.25
CA ARG A 774 -14.89 6.54 33.97
C ARG A 774 -15.02 5.03 33.76
N SER A 775 -15.63 4.38 34.69
CA SER A 775 -16.14 3.01 34.56
C SER A 775 -17.40 2.84 35.43
N ALA A 776 -18.04 1.67 35.29
CA ALA A 776 -19.19 1.34 36.15
C ALA A 776 -18.84 1.31 37.64
N VAL A 777 -17.64 0.90 37.98
CA VAL A 777 -17.14 0.80 39.37
C VAL A 777 -16.71 2.17 39.88
N TRP A 778 -15.93 2.92 39.10
CA TRP A 778 -15.33 4.18 39.54
C TRP A 778 -16.24 5.39 39.36
N GLY A 779 -17.30 5.27 38.59
CA GLY A 779 -18.24 6.35 38.31
C GLY A 779 -17.66 7.40 37.37
N LYS A 780 -18.10 8.65 37.48
CA LYS A 780 -17.72 9.77 36.62
C LYS A 780 -16.28 10.23 36.89
N GLU A 781 -15.78 11.07 35.98
CA GLU A 781 -14.54 11.81 36.17
C GLU A 781 -14.66 12.74 37.40
N GLN A 782 -13.86 12.49 38.42
CA GLN A 782 -13.94 13.21 39.71
C GLN A 782 -12.71 12.92 40.58
N ALA A 783 -12.49 13.81 41.56
CA ALA A 783 -11.60 13.51 42.68
C ALA A 783 -12.29 12.46 43.57
N VAL A 784 -11.53 11.45 43.94
CA VAL A 784 -11.97 10.49 44.99
C VAL A 784 -11.76 11.10 46.34
N THR A 785 -12.83 11.18 47.14
CA THR A 785 -12.80 11.75 48.48
C THR A 785 -13.00 10.64 49.53
N ALA A 786 -12.84 11.00 50.80
CA ALA A 786 -13.12 10.07 51.93
C ALA A 786 -14.59 9.60 51.98
N GLN A 787 -15.49 10.30 51.33
CA GLN A 787 -16.92 9.96 51.22
C GLN A 787 -17.29 9.24 49.92
N TRP A 788 -16.31 9.00 49.02
CA TRP A 788 -16.58 8.36 47.77
C TRP A 788 -17.18 6.96 47.94
N GLN A 789 -18.10 6.60 47.09
CA GLN A 789 -18.74 5.28 47.03
C GLN A 789 -18.58 4.67 45.65
N PRO A 790 -18.35 3.36 45.50
CA PRO A 790 -18.37 2.71 44.20
C PRO A 790 -19.76 2.80 43.57
N ASN A 791 -19.78 3.13 42.30
CA ASN A 791 -21.03 3.33 41.57
C ASN A 791 -21.47 2.00 40.96
N ALA A 792 -22.45 1.35 41.58
CA ALA A 792 -22.98 0.05 41.16
C ALA A 792 -23.97 0.13 39.97
N ALA A 793 -24.43 1.31 39.61
CA ALA A 793 -25.40 1.52 38.51
C ALA A 793 -24.67 1.89 37.21
N PRO A 794 -25.15 1.42 36.03
CA PRO A 794 -24.63 1.88 34.77
C PRO A 794 -24.78 3.40 34.65
N TRP A 795 -23.72 4.09 34.34
CA TRP A 795 -23.68 5.54 34.21
C TRP A 795 -24.34 5.92 32.88
N PRO A 796 -25.44 6.70 32.86
CA PRO A 796 -26.02 7.18 31.61
C PRO A 796 -25.06 8.15 30.93
N ALA A 797 -24.81 7.94 29.66
CA ALA A 797 -23.91 8.77 28.87
C ALA A 797 -24.28 10.26 28.83
N GLN A 798 -25.54 10.55 29.16
CA GLN A 798 -26.17 11.87 29.08
C GLN A 798 -25.85 12.83 30.25
N ASP A 799 -25.31 12.33 31.37
CA ASP A 799 -25.18 13.10 32.59
C ASP A 799 -23.76 13.58 32.92
N ASN A 800 -22.87 13.66 31.97
CA ASN A 800 -21.50 14.09 32.23
C ASN A 800 -21.15 15.44 31.57
N PRO A 801 -21.48 16.57 32.26
CA PRO A 801 -21.22 17.90 31.71
C PRO A 801 -19.73 18.32 31.69
N HIS A 802 -18.82 17.53 32.27
CA HIS A 802 -17.41 17.89 32.45
C HIS A 802 -16.47 16.85 31.83
N PHE A 803 -16.77 16.41 30.61
CA PHE A 803 -15.92 15.48 29.91
C PHE A 803 -14.65 16.18 29.43
N LEU A 804 -13.48 15.77 29.91
CA LEU A 804 -12.20 16.22 29.41
C LEU A 804 -11.80 15.38 28.19
N SER A 805 -11.77 15.99 27.01
CA SER A 805 -11.41 15.30 25.79
C SER A 805 -9.95 14.86 25.78
N PHE A 806 -9.72 13.66 25.26
CA PHE A 806 -8.37 13.17 24.99
C PHE A 806 -7.95 13.57 23.57
N CYS A 807 -6.66 13.85 23.41
CA CYS A 807 -6.06 14.06 22.11
C CYS A 807 -5.29 12.81 21.68
N GLY A 808 -5.27 12.57 20.36
CA GLY A 808 -4.40 11.59 19.75
C GLY A 808 -2.93 12.02 19.74
N PRO A 809 -2.06 11.20 19.14
CA PRO A 809 -0.65 11.52 19.00
C PRO A 809 -0.43 12.72 18.08
N LEU A 810 0.78 13.27 18.16
CA LEU A 810 1.22 14.37 17.33
C LEU A 810 1.50 13.90 15.90
N PHE A 811 0.87 14.55 14.93
CA PHE A 811 1.11 14.34 13.51
C PHE A 811 1.72 15.59 12.86
N ASN A 812 2.47 15.38 11.78
CA ASN A 812 3.04 16.49 11.02
C ASN A 812 2.02 17.23 10.16
N HIS A 813 0.88 16.60 9.87
CA HIS A 813 -0.18 17.17 9.03
C HIS A 813 -1.58 16.89 9.58
N ALA A 814 -2.48 17.85 9.39
CA ALA A 814 -3.86 17.76 9.86
C ALA A 814 -4.63 16.55 9.29
N ASP A 815 -4.40 16.22 8.01
CA ASP A 815 -5.05 15.08 7.36
C ASP A 815 -4.71 13.75 8.04
N ASP A 816 -3.44 13.59 8.48
CA ASP A 816 -3.00 12.36 9.17
C ASP A 816 -3.60 12.25 10.58
N ALA A 817 -3.74 13.39 11.27
CA ALA A 817 -4.44 13.45 12.55
C ALA A 817 -5.94 13.07 12.37
N ALA A 818 -6.58 13.57 11.33
CA ALA A 818 -7.97 13.22 11.03
C ALA A 818 -8.14 11.72 10.71
N ARG A 819 -7.20 11.11 9.99
CA ARG A 819 -7.17 9.66 9.74
C ARG A 819 -7.03 8.84 11.02
N TRP A 820 -6.23 9.33 11.96
CA TRP A 820 -6.12 8.68 13.27
C TRP A 820 -7.48 8.65 13.98
N ALA A 821 -8.19 9.78 14.03
CA ALA A 821 -9.51 9.85 14.65
C ALA A 821 -10.52 8.92 13.96
N GLU A 822 -10.49 8.82 12.64
CA GLU A 822 -11.32 7.88 11.86
C GLU A 822 -11.10 6.43 12.31
N LYS A 823 -9.86 6.04 12.52
CA LYS A 823 -9.51 4.68 12.95
C LYS A 823 -9.98 4.34 14.38
N GLN A 824 -10.20 5.34 15.25
CA GLN A 824 -10.65 5.10 16.63
C GLN A 824 -12.08 4.55 16.71
N LEU A 825 -12.91 4.83 15.72
CA LEU A 825 -14.29 4.33 15.66
C LEU A 825 -14.42 2.94 15.04
N GLY A 826 -13.40 2.47 14.33
CA GLY A 826 -13.44 1.20 13.63
C GLY A 826 -14.43 1.20 12.44
N SER A 827 -14.80 0.01 11.99
CA SER A 827 -15.70 -0.17 10.84
C SER A 827 -17.19 0.00 11.17
N PHE A 828 -17.57 -0.02 12.46
CA PHE A 828 -18.96 0.07 12.87
C PHE A 828 -19.32 1.50 13.29
N LYS A 829 -20.03 2.19 12.43
CA LYS A 829 -20.51 3.56 12.65
C LYS A 829 -22.03 3.55 12.87
N GLY A 830 -22.45 2.97 13.99
CA GLY A 830 -23.87 2.90 14.34
C GLY A 830 -24.46 4.17 14.95
N ARG A 831 -23.60 5.15 15.27
CA ARG A 831 -23.97 6.44 15.89
C ARG A 831 -23.22 7.58 15.22
N GLU A 832 -23.71 8.79 15.47
CA GLU A 832 -23.04 10.00 15.03
C GLU A 832 -21.95 10.40 16.01
N TYR A 833 -20.81 10.83 15.48
CA TYR A 833 -19.68 11.34 16.25
C TYR A 833 -19.22 12.68 15.69
N LEU A 834 -18.62 13.47 16.54
CA LEU A 834 -17.97 14.73 16.18
C LEU A 834 -16.59 14.79 16.80
N GLY A 835 -15.63 15.41 16.11
CA GLY A 835 -14.28 15.62 16.59
C GLY A 835 -13.70 16.90 16.02
N ALA A 836 -12.43 17.14 16.32
CA ALA A 836 -11.68 18.27 15.80
C ALA A 836 -10.21 17.92 15.62
N VAL A 837 -9.57 18.60 14.69
CA VAL A 837 -8.14 18.64 14.54
C VAL A 837 -7.62 19.95 15.12
N LEU A 838 -6.66 19.86 16.01
CA LEU A 838 -6.14 20.97 16.80
C LEU A 838 -4.63 21.15 16.51
N ALA A 839 -4.15 22.39 16.59
CA ALA A 839 -2.74 22.70 16.63
C ALA A 839 -2.33 23.10 18.06
N PRO A 840 -1.29 22.49 18.62
CA PRO A 840 -0.76 22.89 19.91
C PRO A 840 -0.27 24.35 19.91
N PRO A 841 -0.39 25.06 21.05
CA PRO A 841 -0.07 26.50 21.11
C PRO A 841 1.42 26.81 20.93
N LYS A 842 2.27 25.91 21.31
CA LYS A 842 3.73 26.01 21.17
C LYS A 842 4.26 24.72 20.54
N GLY A 843 4.70 24.82 19.32
CA GLY A 843 5.23 23.66 18.61
C GLY A 843 4.69 23.55 17.19
N ARG A 844 5.13 22.51 16.52
CA ARG A 844 4.67 22.15 15.19
C ARG A 844 3.79 20.91 15.29
N GLY A 845 2.89 20.79 14.34
CA GLY A 845 2.10 19.59 14.19
C GLY A 845 0.65 19.76 14.59
N PHE A 846 -0.05 18.63 14.55
CA PHE A 846 -1.50 18.56 14.71
C PHE A 846 -1.85 17.36 15.55
N VAL A 847 -2.90 17.49 16.36
CA VAL A 847 -3.51 16.40 17.11
C VAL A 847 -5.01 16.36 16.78
N ALA A 848 -5.59 15.16 16.79
CA ALA A 848 -7.03 15.03 16.68
C ALA A 848 -7.62 14.68 18.04
N LEU A 849 -8.76 15.26 18.36
CA LEU A 849 -9.54 14.82 19.52
C LEU A 849 -10.09 13.40 19.29
N GLU A 850 -10.20 12.62 20.35
CA GLU A 850 -10.98 11.39 20.28
C GLU A 850 -12.42 11.74 19.90
N PRO A 851 -13.04 11.01 18.95
CA PRO A 851 -14.41 11.27 18.54
C PRO A 851 -15.38 11.14 19.71
N VAL A 852 -16.27 12.11 19.85
CA VAL A 852 -17.32 12.15 20.87
C VAL A 852 -18.67 11.92 20.19
N GLU A 853 -19.54 11.11 20.83
CA GLU A 853 -20.88 10.86 20.32
C GLU A 853 -21.65 12.17 20.18
N ASP A 854 -22.18 12.43 18.98
CA ASP A 854 -22.98 13.63 18.70
C ASP A 854 -24.43 13.37 19.07
N HIS A 855 -24.93 14.16 20.03
CA HIS A 855 -26.32 14.16 20.42
C HIS A 855 -27.02 15.34 19.73
N ARG A 856 -27.77 15.11 18.67
CA ARG A 856 -28.40 16.15 17.82
C ARG A 856 -29.17 17.24 18.59
N ALA A 857 -29.84 16.84 19.66
CA ALA A 857 -30.53 17.78 20.52
C ALA A 857 -29.60 18.72 21.30
N TRP A 858 -28.31 18.38 21.31
CA TRP A 858 -27.26 19.00 22.13
C TRP A 858 -26.02 19.36 21.33
N LEU A 859 -26.11 19.58 20.02
CA LEU A 859 -24.94 19.84 19.19
C LEU A 859 -24.12 21.01 19.73
N ALA A 860 -24.77 22.08 20.20
CA ALA A 860 -24.11 23.21 20.87
C ALA A 860 -23.35 22.77 22.12
N ASP A 861 -23.93 21.87 22.92
CA ASP A 861 -23.29 21.32 24.11
C ASP A 861 -22.16 20.36 23.76
N THR A 862 -22.31 19.51 22.74
CA THR A 862 -21.28 18.64 22.26
C THR A 862 -20.06 19.42 21.74
N ILE A 863 -20.30 20.49 20.99
CA ILE A 863 -19.28 21.39 20.51
C ILE A 863 -18.61 22.15 21.66
N SER A 864 -19.36 22.62 22.62
CA SER A 864 -18.83 23.30 23.82
C SER A 864 -18.00 22.34 24.68
N GLN A 865 -18.44 21.11 24.85
CA GLN A 865 -17.65 20.04 25.50
C GLN A 865 -16.34 19.72 24.79
N LEU A 866 -16.34 19.74 23.45
CA LEU A 866 -15.14 19.50 22.66
C LEU A 866 -14.19 20.69 22.67
N PHE A 867 -14.71 21.91 22.60
CA PHE A 867 -13.93 23.08 22.23
C PHE A 867 -13.86 24.20 23.27
N TRP A 868 -14.68 24.18 24.30
CA TRP A 868 -14.70 25.26 25.30
C TRP A 868 -14.66 26.66 24.66
N PHE A 869 -15.52 26.92 23.69
CA PHE A 869 -15.56 28.22 23.04
C PHE A 869 -16.20 29.29 23.92
N GLY A 870 -15.40 30.23 24.37
CA GLY A 870 -15.92 31.42 25.07
C GLY A 870 -16.95 32.22 24.27
N HIS A 871 -16.99 32.07 22.95
CA HIS A 871 -17.95 32.71 22.07
C HIS A 871 -19.37 32.14 22.13
N LEU A 872 -19.54 30.96 22.68
CA LEU A 872 -20.86 30.34 22.87
C LEU A 872 -21.44 30.53 24.28
N GLY A 873 -20.82 31.37 25.09
CA GLY A 873 -21.32 31.73 26.45
C GLY A 873 -20.93 30.75 27.55
N PHE A 874 -19.92 29.89 27.31
CA PHE A 874 -19.40 29.01 28.34
C PHE A 874 -18.13 29.58 28.96
N ASP A 875 -18.02 29.53 30.26
CA ASP A 875 -16.81 29.98 30.99
C ASP A 875 -15.69 28.97 30.83
N ILE A 876 -14.73 29.29 29.98
CA ILE A 876 -13.48 28.54 29.87
C ILE A 876 -12.55 29.00 30.97
N THR A 877 -12.12 28.08 31.82
CA THR A 877 -11.07 28.38 32.77
C THR A 877 -9.70 28.23 32.10
N PRO A 878 -8.74 29.13 32.39
CA PRO A 878 -7.39 29.04 31.90
C PRO A 878 -6.68 27.70 32.24
N ASP A 879 -7.21 26.98 33.22
CA ASP A 879 -6.66 25.71 33.70
C ASP A 879 -7.05 24.50 32.82
N HIS A 880 -7.95 24.68 31.84
CA HIS A 880 -8.31 23.57 30.95
C HIS A 880 -7.15 23.22 30.01
N PRO A 881 -6.74 21.94 29.88
CA PRO A 881 -5.59 21.53 29.10
C PRO A 881 -5.61 21.98 27.63
N LEU A 882 -6.81 22.12 27.04
CA LEU A 882 -6.97 22.52 25.63
C LEU A 882 -7.17 24.02 25.39
N PHE A 883 -7.16 24.83 26.47
CA PHE A 883 -7.46 26.27 26.40
C PHE A 883 -6.62 27.03 25.35
N PHE A 884 -5.36 26.68 25.20
CA PHE A 884 -4.44 27.36 24.30
C PHE A 884 -4.35 26.74 22.91
N TYR A 885 -5.08 25.66 22.63
CA TYR A 885 -5.02 25.02 21.32
C TYR A 885 -5.79 25.82 20.27
N THR A 886 -5.28 25.80 19.04
CA THR A 886 -5.95 26.39 17.89
C THR A 886 -6.67 25.30 17.09
N ILE A 887 -7.95 25.49 16.80
CA ILE A 887 -8.74 24.57 15.99
C ILE A 887 -8.39 24.77 14.52
N LYS A 888 -8.02 23.70 13.83
CA LYS A 888 -7.72 23.70 12.39
C LYS A 888 -8.84 23.17 11.56
N ALA A 889 -9.58 22.17 12.05
CA ALA A 889 -10.72 21.61 11.33
C ALA A 889 -11.70 20.93 12.28
N LEU A 890 -12.97 20.93 11.91
CA LEU A 890 -13.98 20.02 12.45
C LEU A 890 -13.87 18.67 11.76
N GLN A 891 -14.28 17.62 12.45
CA GLN A 891 -14.38 16.29 11.89
C GLN A 891 -15.73 15.66 12.23
N ALA A 892 -16.55 15.46 11.21
CA ALA A 892 -17.85 14.85 11.33
C ALA A 892 -17.80 13.41 10.82
N PHE A 893 -18.39 12.49 11.58
CA PHE A 893 -18.45 11.08 11.25
C PHE A 893 -19.84 10.73 10.74
N TYR A 894 -19.88 9.79 9.80
CA TYR A 894 -21.11 9.38 9.13
C TYR A 894 -22.23 9.04 10.12
N LYS A 895 -23.39 9.50 9.76
CA LYS A 895 -24.62 9.09 10.39
C LYS A 895 -25.55 8.40 9.39
N VAL A 896 -26.53 7.64 9.89
CA VAL A 896 -27.54 7.03 9.04
C VAL A 896 -28.46 8.13 8.51
N ILE A 897 -28.43 8.35 7.20
CA ILE A 897 -29.31 9.28 6.51
C ILE A 897 -30.60 8.55 6.14
N PRO A 898 -31.80 9.08 6.48
CA PRO A 898 -33.05 8.47 6.08
C PRO A 898 -33.19 8.36 4.56
N LEU A 899 -33.78 7.26 4.08
CA LEU A 899 -34.09 7.09 2.68
C LEU A 899 -34.99 8.24 2.21
N ARG A 900 -34.56 9.01 1.21
CA ARG A 900 -35.39 10.01 0.56
C ARG A 900 -36.16 9.35 -0.58
N LEU A 901 -37.48 9.30 -0.46
CA LEU A 901 -38.36 8.88 -1.54
C LEU A 901 -38.20 9.85 -2.73
N ASN A 902 -38.09 9.38 -3.94
CA ASN A 902 -38.01 10.14 -5.21
C ASN A 902 -36.60 10.65 -5.62
N LEU A 903 -35.52 10.17 -5.05
CA LEU A 903 -34.19 10.42 -5.60
C LEU A 903 -33.82 9.38 -6.69
N PRO A 904 -33.14 9.78 -7.75
CA PRO A 904 -32.47 8.82 -8.64
C PRO A 904 -31.57 7.89 -7.84
N SER A 905 -31.45 6.62 -8.27
CA SER A 905 -30.71 5.60 -7.51
C SER A 905 -29.24 5.97 -7.25
N LEU A 906 -28.61 6.65 -8.20
CA LEU A 906 -27.22 7.13 -8.04
C LEU A 906 -27.15 8.27 -7.02
N ASP A 907 -28.10 9.19 -7.02
CA ASP A 907 -28.16 10.29 -6.05
C ASP A 907 -28.45 9.76 -4.64
N GLN A 908 -29.32 8.74 -4.51
CA GLN A 908 -29.54 8.11 -3.20
C GLN A 908 -28.24 7.44 -2.68
N ARG A 909 -27.53 6.71 -3.52
CA ARG A 909 -26.24 6.10 -3.14
C ARG A 909 -25.19 7.15 -2.80
N LEU A 910 -25.18 8.27 -3.50
CA LEU A 910 -24.29 9.39 -3.20
C LEU A 910 -24.64 10.01 -1.84
N LEU A 911 -25.95 10.25 -1.56
CA LEU A 911 -26.40 10.75 -0.27
C LEU A 911 -26.00 9.81 0.88
N ASP A 912 -26.16 8.49 0.69
CA ASP A 912 -25.78 7.48 1.67
C ASP A 912 -24.26 7.43 1.97
N ASN A 913 -23.43 7.95 1.08
CA ASN A 913 -21.98 7.96 1.19
C ASN A 913 -21.36 9.38 1.22
N PHE A 914 -22.17 10.37 1.60
CA PHE A 914 -21.74 11.75 1.76
C PHE A 914 -22.35 12.35 3.03
N VAL A 915 -22.54 13.65 3.09
CA VAL A 915 -23.13 14.38 4.21
C VAL A 915 -24.45 15.03 3.79
N ASP A 916 -25.39 15.15 4.71
CA ASP A 916 -26.59 15.93 4.48
C ASP A 916 -26.24 17.44 4.37
N LYS A 917 -26.96 18.15 3.49
CA LYS A 917 -26.78 19.58 3.27
C LYS A 917 -26.91 20.40 4.55
N ASP A 918 -27.91 20.09 5.37
CA ASP A 918 -28.18 20.85 6.58
C ASP A 918 -27.14 20.65 7.67
N ASP A 919 -26.60 19.42 7.76
CA ASP A 919 -25.48 19.14 8.67
C ASP A 919 -24.20 19.85 8.19
N LEU A 920 -23.92 19.81 6.89
CA LEU A 920 -22.74 20.51 6.34
C LEU A 920 -22.86 22.03 6.56
N ARG A 921 -24.05 22.61 6.32
CA ARG A 921 -24.30 24.04 6.61
C ARG A 921 -24.02 24.38 8.07
N LEU A 922 -24.46 23.52 8.99
CA LEU A 922 -24.21 23.71 10.41
C LEU A 922 -22.70 23.66 10.74
N TYR A 923 -21.98 22.70 10.20
CA TYR A 923 -20.53 22.59 10.40
C TYR A 923 -19.79 23.82 9.82
N LEU A 924 -20.19 24.29 8.63
CA LEU A 924 -19.59 25.49 8.03
C LEU A 924 -19.92 26.77 8.80
N ASN A 925 -21.09 26.89 9.39
CA ASN A 925 -21.43 28.02 10.26
C ASN A 925 -20.54 28.05 11.51
N ILE A 926 -20.25 26.89 12.08
CA ILE A 926 -19.37 26.77 13.25
C ILE A 926 -17.94 27.19 12.90
N ILE A 927 -17.36 26.67 11.84
CA ILE A 927 -16.00 27.06 11.44
C ILE A 927 -15.93 28.51 10.94
N GLY A 928 -16.99 29.00 10.29
CA GLY A 928 -17.11 30.38 9.84
C GLY A 928 -17.13 31.41 10.97
N SER A 929 -17.77 31.08 12.07
CA SER A 929 -17.79 31.92 13.28
C SER A 929 -16.46 31.96 14.03
N ASN A 930 -15.60 30.98 13.81
CA ASN A 930 -14.27 30.85 14.43
C ASN A 930 -13.11 31.25 13.51
N ARG A 931 -13.41 31.99 12.43
CA ARG A 931 -12.36 32.51 11.54
C ARG A 931 -11.40 33.45 12.31
N PRO A 932 -10.10 33.39 12.02
CA PRO A 932 -9.35 32.66 10.98
C PRO A 932 -8.83 31.28 11.42
N VAL A 933 -9.40 30.69 12.45
CA VAL A 933 -8.82 29.57 13.18
C VAL A 933 -9.10 28.24 12.48
N ALA A 934 -10.34 27.94 12.10
CA ALA A 934 -10.69 26.72 11.39
C ALA A 934 -10.88 26.96 9.89
N ASP A 935 -10.32 26.10 9.07
CA ASP A 935 -10.29 26.28 7.62
C ASP A 935 -10.93 25.15 6.82
N SER A 936 -11.32 24.04 7.47
CA SER A 936 -11.82 22.87 6.78
C SER A 936 -12.73 21.97 7.65
N VAL A 937 -13.45 21.08 6.97
CA VAL A 937 -14.25 20.02 7.58
C VAL A 937 -13.81 18.69 6.99
N TYR A 938 -13.55 17.71 7.86
CA TYR A 938 -13.36 16.32 7.46
C TYR A 938 -14.68 15.58 7.58
N LEU A 939 -15.04 14.82 6.57
CA LEU A 939 -16.28 14.06 6.49
C LEU A 939 -15.96 12.57 6.40
N SER A 940 -16.33 11.82 7.42
CA SER A 940 -16.20 10.39 7.44
C SER A 940 -17.43 9.73 6.85
N CYS A 941 -17.29 8.98 5.78
CA CYS A 941 -18.39 8.36 5.05
C CYS A 941 -18.71 6.95 5.56
N ARG A 942 -19.89 6.45 5.19
CA ARG A 942 -20.40 5.14 5.59
C ARG A 942 -19.44 3.99 5.27
N GLY A 943 -18.89 3.98 4.08
CA GLY A 943 -18.02 2.91 3.60
C GLY A 943 -16.59 2.95 4.13
N GLY A 944 -16.24 3.98 4.90
CA GLY A 944 -14.88 4.19 5.43
C GLY A 944 -14.06 5.22 4.65
N ALA A 945 -14.63 5.87 3.63
CA ALA A 945 -13.97 7.00 2.98
C ALA A 945 -13.88 8.19 3.93
N LEU A 946 -12.78 8.93 3.83
CA LEU A 946 -12.58 10.20 4.50
C LEU A 946 -12.44 11.29 3.45
N LEU A 947 -13.34 12.24 3.47
CA LEU A 947 -13.33 13.40 2.59
C LEU A 947 -12.88 14.64 3.37
N LYS A 948 -12.30 15.60 2.66
CA LYS A 948 -11.95 16.93 3.19
C LYS A 948 -12.64 17.98 2.35
N TYR A 949 -13.36 18.87 3.01
CA TYR A 949 -13.94 20.06 2.38
C TYR A 949 -13.29 21.33 2.94
N VAL A 950 -12.73 22.13 2.05
CA VAL A 950 -12.23 23.48 2.35
C VAL A 950 -13.22 24.47 1.74
N PRO A 951 -14.04 25.15 2.56
CA PRO A 951 -15.05 26.07 2.02
C PRO A 951 -14.41 27.30 1.39
N GLY A 952 -15.03 27.79 0.31
CA GLY A 952 -14.65 29.04 -0.32
C GLY A 952 -15.31 30.26 0.33
N PHE A 953 -16.36 30.04 1.13
CA PHE A 953 -17.20 31.09 1.71
C PHE A 953 -17.74 32.08 0.66
N THR A 954 -18.11 31.53 -0.49
CA THR A 954 -18.66 32.27 -1.62
C THR A 954 -20.19 32.43 -1.50
N GLU A 955 -20.74 33.35 -2.28
CA GLU A 955 -22.21 33.49 -2.37
C GLU A 955 -22.87 32.26 -2.97
N ASP A 956 -22.21 31.59 -3.91
CA ASP A 956 -22.71 30.37 -4.53
C ASP A 956 -22.76 29.22 -3.53
N GLU A 957 -21.76 29.09 -2.66
CA GLU A 957 -21.77 28.14 -1.56
C GLU A 957 -22.93 28.44 -0.59
N THR A 958 -23.10 29.70 -0.20
CA THR A 958 -24.19 30.11 0.69
C THR A 958 -25.56 29.83 0.08
N ARG A 959 -25.72 30.07 -1.22
CA ARG A 959 -26.96 29.79 -1.97
C ARG A 959 -27.24 28.29 -2.06
N LEU A 960 -26.20 27.50 -2.36
CA LEU A 960 -26.26 26.03 -2.45
C LEU A 960 -26.69 25.39 -1.14
N LEU A 961 -26.23 25.92 -0.02
CA LEU A 961 -26.46 25.42 1.34
C LEU A 961 -27.60 26.16 2.06
N SER A 962 -28.32 27.08 1.40
CA SER A 962 -29.42 27.82 2.03
C SER A 962 -30.55 26.88 2.53
N VAL A 963 -31.29 27.33 3.50
CA VAL A 963 -32.43 26.56 4.10
C VAL A 963 -33.41 26.14 3.03
N ASP A 964 -33.72 27.04 2.11
CA ASP A 964 -34.75 26.86 1.07
C ASP A 964 -34.24 26.02 -0.12
N ALA A 965 -32.91 25.80 -0.24
CA ALA A 965 -32.36 25.00 -1.31
C ALA A 965 -32.53 23.49 -1.03
N SER A 966 -32.90 22.74 -2.05
CA SER A 966 -33.02 21.28 -2.00
C SER A 966 -32.27 20.66 -3.21
N PRO A 967 -30.98 20.86 -3.34
CA PRO A 967 -30.23 20.33 -4.46
C PRO A 967 -30.21 18.79 -4.43
N LEU A 968 -30.16 18.17 -5.61
CA LEU A 968 -29.81 16.76 -5.71
C LEU A 968 -28.41 16.53 -5.14
N PRO A 969 -28.10 15.37 -4.54
CA PRO A 969 -26.76 15.07 -4.01
C PRO A 969 -25.63 15.27 -5.03
N SER A 970 -25.85 14.90 -6.28
CA SER A 970 -24.88 15.14 -7.37
C SER A 970 -24.65 16.63 -7.64
N VAL A 971 -25.70 17.43 -7.58
CA VAL A 971 -25.62 18.90 -7.72
C VAL A 971 -24.92 19.51 -6.52
N LEU A 972 -25.21 19.01 -5.30
CA LEU A 972 -24.54 19.45 -4.08
C LEU A 972 -23.03 19.21 -4.16
N VAL A 973 -22.61 17.99 -4.49
CA VAL A 973 -21.17 17.64 -4.59
C VAL A 973 -20.47 18.46 -5.68
N SER A 974 -21.09 18.59 -6.85
CA SER A 974 -20.52 19.40 -7.94
C SER A 974 -20.43 20.88 -7.55
N GLY A 975 -21.45 21.41 -6.91
CA GLY A 975 -21.48 22.81 -6.44
C GLY A 975 -20.43 23.09 -5.35
N LEU A 976 -20.26 22.17 -4.40
CA LEU A 976 -19.22 22.27 -3.36
C LEU A 976 -17.81 22.23 -3.97
N ARG A 977 -17.59 21.37 -4.94
CA ARG A 977 -16.33 21.31 -5.69
C ARG A 977 -16.00 22.66 -6.37
N GLU A 978 -17.00 23.33 -6.94
CA GLU A 978 -16.83 24.64 -7.62
C GLU A 978 -16.67 25.78 -6.63
N ALA A 979 -17.42 25.75 -5.55
CA ALA A 979 -17.42 26.79 -4.52
C ALA A 979 -16.20 26.73 -3.59
N GLY A 980 -15.65 25.56 -3.38
CA GLY A 980 -14.50 25.30 -2.52
C GLY A 980 -13.61 24.19 -3.05
N MET A 981 -12.92 23.48 -2.16
CA MET A 981 -12.13 22.29 -2.49
C MET A 981 -12.70 21.07 -1.78
N LEU A 982 -13.17 20.11 -2.53
CA LEU A 982 -13.59 18.80 -2.02
C LEU A 982 -12.59 17.73 -2.49
N ALA A 983 -11.99 17.00 -1.54
CA ALA A 983 -10.98 15.99 -1.82
C ALA A 983 -11.27 14.68 -1.09
N VAL A 984 -10.95 13.55 -1.72
CA VAL A 984 -10.98 12.22 -1.12
C VAL A 984 -9.62 11.92 -0.54
N LEU A 985 -9.52 11.79 0.78
CA LEU A 985 -8.28 11.46 1.48
C LEU A 985 -8.11 9.96 1.69
N GLU A 986 -9.20 9.27 2.03
CA GLU A 986 -9.28 7.81 2.15
C GLU A 986 -10.34 7.30 1.21
N THR A 987 -10.00 6.31 0.41
CA THR A 987 -10.93 5.70 -0.53
C THR A 987 -11.70 4.54 0.11
N ASP A 988 -12.85 4.22 -0.43
CA ASP A 988 -13.63 3.03 -0.11
C ASP A 988 -14.21 2.41 -1.40
N ALA A 989 -15.14 1.48 -1.27
CA ALA A 989 -15.80 0.87 -2.42
C ALA A 989 -16.66 1.85 -3.24
N PHE A 990 -17.07 2.97 -2.65
CA PHE A 990 -17.86 4.00 -3.31
C PHE A 990 -16.96 5.15 -3.83
N TRP A 991 -16.18 5.76 -2.95
CA TRP A 991 -15.19 6.79 -3.31
C TRP A 991 -13.85 6.13 -3.66
N THR A 992 -13.72 5.70 -4.91
CA THR A 992 -12.62 4.82 -5.35
C THR A 992 -11.33 5.55 -5.72
N ARG A 993 -11.40 6.87 -5.98
CA ARG A 993 -10.25 7.66 -6.43
C ARG A 993 -9.81 8.68 -5.38
N PRO A 994 -8.54 8.67 -4.95
CA PRO A 994 -8.02 9.68 -4.05
C PRO A 994 -7.75 11.00 -4.79
N GLY A 995 -7.75 12.11 -4.07
CA GLY A 995 -7.42 13.43 -4.57
C GLY A 995 -8.60 14.39 -4.62
N ALA A 996 -8.32 15.62 -5.04
CA ALA A 996 -9.35 16.64 -5.23
C ALA A 996 -10.28 16.27 -6.39
N LEU A 997 -11.57 16.53 -6.25
CA LEU A 997 -12.53 16.33 -7.32
C LEU A 997 -12.28 17.39 -8.41
N GLY A 998 -11.96 16.92 -9.61
CA GLY A 998 -11.73 17.78 -10.78
C GLY A 998 -13.00 18.35 -11.38
N ALA A 999 -12.83 19.31 -12.29
CA ALA A 999 -13.96 19.96 -12.99
C ALA A 999 -14.85 18.97 -13.78
N GLU A 1000 -14.29 17.85 -14.18
CA GLU A 1000 -14.96 16.81 -14.97
C GLU A 1000 -15.68 15.75 -14.12
N TRP A 1001 -15.63 15.85 -12.78
CA TRP A 1001 -16.24 14.86 -11.91
C TRP A 1001 -17.74 14.69 -12.16
N GLN A 1002 -18.19 13.45 -12.27
CA GLN A 1002 -19.59 13.08 -12.42
C GLN A 1002 -19.92 11.95 -11.43
N VAL A 1003 -21.21 11.79 -11.07
CA VAL A 1003 -21.63 10.73 -10.13
C VAL A 1003 -21.19 9.33 -10.56
N LYS A 1004 -21.12 9.07 -11.86
CA LYS A 1004 -20.62 7.79 -12.40
C LYS A 1004 -19.14 7.54 -12.08
N ASP A 1005 -18.35 8.59 -11.81
CA ASP A 1005 -16.92 8.47 -11.55
C ASP A 1005 -16.61 7.86 -10.17
N VAL A 1006 -17.54 7.99 -9.21
CA VAL A 1006 -17.40 7.33 -7.91
C VAL A 1006 -17.52 5.81 -7.99
N LEU A 1007 -18.11 5.30 -9.05
CA LEU A 1007 -18.28 3.86 -9.30
C LEU A 1007 -17.23 3.31 -10.28
N ALA A 1008 -16.32 4.16 -10.76
CA ALA A 1008 -15.25 3.71 -11.64
C ALA A 1008 -14.30 2.76 -10.90
N GLU A 1009 -13.89 1.69 -11.58
CA GLU A 1009 -12.91 0.77 -11.01
C GLU A 1009 -11.64 1.54 -10.60
N PRO A 1010 -11.05 1.21 -9.43
CA PRO A 1010 -9.79 1.80 -9.01
C PRO A 1010 -8.72 1.52 -10.07
N ASP A 1011 -7.83 2.50 -10.29
CA ASP A 1011 -6.70 2.31 -11.20
C ASP A 1011 -5.87 1.09 -10.74
N PRO A 1012 -5.70 0.04 -11.57
CA PRO A 1012 -4.90 -1.12 -11.21
C PRO A 1012 -3.47 -0.78 -10.79
N GLN A 1013 -2.94 0.36 -11.21
CA GLN A 1013 -1.61 0.80 -10.80
C GLN A 1013 -1.59 1.54 -9.46
N ALA A 1014 -2.66 2.20 -9.09
CA ALA A 1014 -2.81 2.66 -7.70
C ALA A 1014 -2.83 1.47 -6.73
N VAL A 1015 -3.27 0.29 -7.21
CA VAL A 1015 -3.19 -0.97 -6.45
C VAL A 1015 -1.77 -1.54 -6.42
N LEU A 1016 -0.97 -1.38 -7.50
CA LEU A 1016 0.42 -1.88 -7.53
C LEU A 1016 1.37 -1.11 -6.59
N TYR A 1017 1.17 0.18 -6.42
CA TYR A 1017 2.00 1.06 -5.60
C TYR A 1017 1.21 1.74 -4.47
N GLY A 1018 -0.06 1.44 -4.36
CA GLY A 1018 -0.95 1.90 -3.33
C GLY A 1018 -1.17 0.87 -2.23
N ARG A 1019 -1.90 1.30 -1.26
CA ARG A 1019 -2.32 0.48 -0.14
C ARG A 1019 -3.35 -0.55 -0.62
N ASP A 1020 -3.10 -1.81 -0.42
CA ASP A 1020 -4.13 -2.85 -0.57
C ASP A 1020 -5.00 -2.84 0.69
N LYS A 1021 -6.22 -2.31 0.58
CA LYS A 1021 -7.13 -2.16 1.73
C LYS A 1021 -7.53 -3.50 2.35
N ASP A 1022 -7.56 -4.55 1.55
CA ASP A 1022 -7.96 -5.88 2.03
C ASP A 1022 -6.82 -6.56 2.81
N GLU A 1023 -5.59 -6.08 2.64
CA GLU A 1023 -4.42 -6.57 3.36
C GLU A 1023 -3.99 -5.65 4.51
N LEU A 1024 -4.20 -4.34 4.38
CA LEU A 1024 -3.85 -3.33 5.36
C LEU A 1024 -5.07 -2.79 6.08
#